data_b768aba7a98905329fbb7d49a0b84f25
#
_entry.id   b768aba7a98905329fbb7d49a0b84f25
#
_cell.length_a   1.000
_cell.length_b   1.000
_cell.length_c   1.000
_cell.angle_alpha   90.00
_cell.angle_beta   90.00
_cell.angle_gamma   90.00
#
_symmetry.space_group_name_H-M   'P 1'
#
loop_
_entity.id
_entity.type
_entity.pdbx_description
1 polymer ?
#
loop_
_entity_poly.entity_id
_entity_poly.type
_entity_poly.pdbx_seq_one_letter_code
_entity_poly.pdbx_strand_id
1 'polypeptide(L)'
;MANIRIEVFNKCEQVSRRRVVNVYLIYISKELPSKLHEEICGLFYNKAIQDCRYYSYNENLEEVQYNFIESQAKWGLEISFLPGMTDNVGNTAKQIVREYLMSKRHIDESVSIKARSSKLILSQGGFPTEDDIKQEFNPITEYCTLFYKENGNCHWKYYSKQNTPVGVITASDQEKKEWIPVSSTGMTPGNNGAKSVKLNVSDQELEKISRDGIDGNGTLGLSLAAMKAIKDYFKKLGRNPYDIELESLSQTWSEHCKHNIFCSPIDEIKDGLYAHYIKRATREINSNICVSVFSDNAGGIIFDDDYLIVDKVETHNSPSALDPFGGAMTGVLGVNRDIVGFGKGAEPIMNTYYFCFAKESKGKLYRDKERTDKILPLKYIMKEVIHGVNVAGNCSGIPTQLGSVYFDDRFCGKPLVFVGSIGIIPRNINNAPSHIKEPKNGDKIVIIGGRVGRDGIHGATFSSEALSGNSPSTIVQIGDPITQKKLSNAVVEARDLGLYNAITDNGAGGLSSSIGEMGKDGFEVDLSKVLLKNDGMAPWEIWISESQERMTLAVPEENLPAFKQIMKTHDVEVCVIGEFNKSGKAVVKCPPGEVIMDIETEFLHDGNPKVHLQTKPWSKESAVSFPVIPVLDTGIQQVKPANILRQNPYDGGAEREMDSSLSYLHDTFELKEMLSRPNIRSKEFIVVQYDHEVQGSSILKPLQGKGRVCSEAVVSRPVLSSNKGVVKSQGFGSSYGEIDTYHMAACAIDTAIRNYVAAGGNINHLALLDNFCWCDAYNPERLWQLKRAAEACYNFATAFKTPFISGKDSMFNDFKGYDENGEKVIISAPPSLLISAIGIIENIENAVSLDVKMPGDLIYVLGTTHDELGRSEYQLYSGIDNNNVPKVNAKSARKLYERYNQAIKDGIIVSAIAPNLGGLIIALAKSLIAGDLGAEIDLSLVPIGKTQNTDIINKIIMFSESQSRILVTIAPQNQRKFEELFKGIVFSCIGKVTEEKALNIKDIIRIDLKDLGTSLNNF
;
A
#
# COMPACT_ATOMS: atom_id res chain seq x y z
N MET A 1 7.85 36.98 22.31
CA MET A 1 7.55 35.82 21.46
C MET A 1 7.50 36.30 20.03
N ALA A 2 8.07 35.55 19.10
CA ALA A 2 7.98 35.91 17.68
C ALA A 2 7.02 34.92 17.01
N ASN A 3 6.00 35.44 16.32
CA ASN A 3 5.05 34.66 15.53
C ASN A 3 5.22 35.06 14.07
N ILE A 4 5.54 34.12 13.21
CA ILE A 4 5.84 34.36 11.79
C ILE A 4 4.92 33.48 10.95
N ARG A 5 4.18 34.10 10.03
CA ARG A 5 3.45 33.42 8.96
C ARG A 5 4.26 33.55 7.67
N ILE A 6 4.59 32.42 7.04
CA ILE A 6 5.34 32.36 5.77
C ILE A 6 4.43 31.76 4.71
N GLU A 7 4.25 32.47 3.61
CA GLU A 7 3.46 32.02 2.44
C GLU A 7 4.40 31.82 1.25
N VAL A 8 4.46 30.59 0.73
CA VAL A 8 5.31 30.21 -0.41
C VAL A 8 4.46 29.82 -1.59
N PHE A 9 4.71 30.39 -2.76
CA PHE A 9 3.94 30.14 -3.99
C PHE A 9 4.84 30.17 -5.24
N ASN A 10 4.43 29.40 -6.26
CA ASN A 10 5.17 29.32 -7.51
C ASN A 10 4.99 30.58 -8.36
N LYS A 11 6.07 31.07 -8.95
CA LYS A 11 6.04 32.28 -9.83
C LYS A 11 5.09 32.14 -11.01
N CYS A 12 5.04 30.96 -11.62
CA CYS A 12 4.16 30.66 -12.75
C CYS A 12 2.67 30.70 -12.39
N GLU A 13 2.30 30.46 -11.14
CA GLU A 13 0.91 30.45 -10.69
C GLU A 13 0.34 31.86 -10.44
N GLN A 14 1.17 32.89 -10.45
CA GLN A 14 0.71 34.28 -10.29
C GLN A 14 -0.24 34.72 -11.40
N VAL A 15 -0.19 34.07 -12.57
CA VAL A 15 -1.02 34.37 -13.74
C VAL A 15 -2.26 33.48 -13.82
N SER A 16 -2.34 32.38 -13.01
CA SER A 16 -3.45 31.44 -13.04
C SER A 16 -4.68 31.97 -12.27
N ARG A 17 -5.89 31.57 -12.72
CA ARG A 17 -7.17 31.88 -12.02
C ARG A 17 -7.27 31.21 -10.64
N ARG A 18 -6.44 30.20 -10.36
CA ARG A 18 -6.37 29.47 -9.11
C ARG A 18 -4.89 29.38 -8.69
N ARG A 19 -4.59 29.69 -7.44
CA ARG A 19 -3.25 29.63 -6.86
C ARG A 19 -3.26 28.78 -5.62
N VAL A 20 -2.26 27.91 -5.47
CA VAL A 20 -1.96 27.14 -4.26
C VAL A 20 -0.78 27.76 -3.56
N VAL A 21 -0.91 27.99 -2.25
CA VAL A 21 0.09 28.63 -1.40
C VAL A 21 0.37 27.69 -0.23
N ASN A 22 1.65 27.31 -0.04
CA ASN A 22 2.07 26.59 1.17
C ASN A 22 2.28 27.62 2.29
N VAL A 23 1.65 27.37 3.43
CA VAL A 23 1.69 28.28 4.57
C VAL A 23 2.37 27.61 5.75
N TYR A 24 3.32 28.31 6.38
CA TYR A 24 4.01 27.87 7.59
C TYR A 24 3.78 28.89 8.70
N LEU A 25 3.19 28.42 9.82
CA LEU A 25 2.98 29.21 11.03
C LEU A 25 4.03 28.82 12.06
N ILE A 26 4.95 29.72 12.38
CA ILE A 26 6.10 29.46 13.26
C ILE A 26 6.02 30.31 14.50
N TYR A 27 6.07 29.66 15.67
CA TYR A 27 6.01 30.25 16.99
C TYR A 27 7.35 30.04 17.70
N ILE A 28 7.97 31.11 18.15
CA ILE A 28 9.25 31.08 18.85
C ILE A 28 9.09 31.76 20.21
N SER A 29 9.41 31.06 21.31
CA SER A 29 9.24 31.58 22.66
C SER A 29 10.18 32.76 23.02
N LYS A 30 11.08 33.10 22.11
CA LYS A 30 12.00 34.22 22.25
C LYS A 30 11.72 35.29 21.19
N GLU A 31 11.85 36.56 21.55
CA GLU A 31 11.77 37.66 20.59
C GLU A 31 13.02 37.68 19.68
N LEU A 32 12.82 37.89 18.40
CA LEU A 32 13.89 37.90 17.38
C LEU A 32 13.95 39.27 16.68
N PRO A 33 15.16 39.73 16.28
CA PRO A 33 15.29 40.90 15.43
C PRO A 33 14.57 40.73 14.07
N SER A 34 13.92 41.76 13.56
CA SER A 34 13.13 41.73 12.32
C SER A 34 13.92 41.20 11.08
N LYS A 35 15.23 41.45 11.04
CA LYS A 35 16.10 40.94 9.99
C LYS A 35 16.13 39.41 9.96
N LEU A 36 16.02 38.75 11.12
CA LEU A 36 15.99 37.27 11.18
C LEU A 36 14.69 36.69 10.65
N HIS A 37 13.58 37.42 10.66
CA HIS A 37 12.31 36.97 10.05
C HIS A 37 12.47 36.79 8.54
N GLU A 38 13.18 37.72 7.87
CA GLU A 38 13.47 37.64 6.42
C GLU A 38 14.42 36.45 6.11
N GLU A 39 15.44 36.27 6.96
CA GLU A 39 16.37 35.15 6.80
C GLU A 39 15.67 33.78 7.02
N ILE A 40 14.79 33.68 8.02
CA ILE A 40 13.94 32.47 8.24
C ILE A 40 13.03 32.24 7.05
N CYS A 41 12.36 33.25 6.50
CA CYS A 41 11.54 33.12 5.29
C CYS A 41 12.36 32.55 4.14
N GLY A 42 13.59 32.97 3.99
CA GLY A 42 14.52 32.49 2.94
C GLY A 42 14.83 30.99 2.99
N LEU A 43 14.57 30.31 4.10
CA LEU A 43 14.76 28.85 4.23
C LEU A 43 13.67 28.02 3.55
N PHE A 44 12.50 28.61 3.26
CA PHE A 44 11.31 27.89 2.85
C PHE A 44 11.00 27.94 1.37
N TYR A 45 11.74 28.68 0.55
CA TYR A 45 11.44 28.79 -0.86
C TYR A 45 12.67 28.82 -1.77
N ASN A 46 12.49 28.35 -2.99
CA ASN A 46 13.48 28.42 -4.05
C ASN A 46 13.34 29.71 -4.85
N LYS A 47 14.25 30.64 -4.66
CA LYS A 47 14.23 31.98 -5.32
C LYS A 47 14.16 31.95 -6.85
N ALA A 48 14.58 30.86 -7.49
CA ALA A 48 14.54 30.72 -8.94
C ALA A 48 13.11 30.50 -9.47
N ILE A 49 12.30 29.73 -8.76
CA ILE A 49 10.96 29.27 -9.22
C ILE A 49 9.81 29.70 -8.31
N GLN A 50 10.10 30.18 -7.07
CA GLN A 50 9.11 30.52 -6.07
C GLN A 50 9.30 31.93 -5.55
N ASP A 51 8.23 32.53 -5.06
CA ASP A 51 8.19 33.73 -4.25
C ASP A 51 7.68 33.42 -2.86
N CYS A 52 8.06 34.26 -1.89
CA CYS A 52 7.70 34.13 -0.50
C CYS A 52 7.23 35.48 0.05
N ARG A 53 6.22 35.43 0.91
CA ARG A 53 5.80 36.56 1.74
C ARG A 53 5.85 36.12 3.19
N TYR A 54 6.22 36.99 4.09
CA TYR A 54 6.18 36.71 5.51
C TYR A 54 5.55 37.86 6.28
N TYR A 55 4.90 37.52 7.39
CA TYR A 55 4.20 38.45 8.25
C TYR A 55 4.50 38.10 9.71
N SER A 56 4.83 39.08 10.51
CA SER A 56 4.78 38.96 11.95
C SER A 56 3.33 39.13 12.37
N TYR A 57 2.77 38.22 13.18
CA TYR A 57 1.39 38.36 13.61
C TYR A 57 1.26 38.20 15.14
N ASN A 58 0.32 38.94 15.69
CA ASN A 58 -0.19 38.72 17.04
C ASN A 58 -1.35 37.72 16.95
N GLU A 59 -1.65 36.99 18.03
CA GLU A 59 -2.59 35.84 18.03
C GLU A 59 -4.04 36.14 17.56
N ASN A 60 -4.33 37.33 17.06
CA ASN A 60 -5.65 37.75 16.58
C ASN A 60 -5.80 37.45 15.07
N LEU A 61 -6.82 36.71 14.71
CA LEU A 61 -7.20 36.30 13.33
C LEU A 61 -7.34 37.46 12.32
N GLU A 62 -7.42 38.72 12.77
CA GLU A 62 -7.65 39.90 11.93
C GLU A 62 -6.51 40.18 10.95
N GLU A 63 -5.26 39.89 11.28
CA GLU A 63 -4.12 40.11 10.38
C GLU A 63 -4.01 39.05 9.25
N VAL A 64 -4.52 37.84 9.46
CA VAL A 64 -4.58 36.80 8.39
C VAL A 64 -5.54 37.21 7.26
N GLN A 65 -6.52 38.07 7.55
CA GLN A 65 -7.48 38.62 6.57
C GLN A 65 -6.84 39.64 5.63
N TYR A 66 -5.81 40.34 6.04
CA TYR A 66 -5.23 41.46 5.28
C TYR A 66 -4.70 41.02 3.90
N ASN A 67 -4.18 39.82 3.81
CA ASN A 67 -3.52 39.33 2.60
C ASN A 67 -4.47 38.73 1.59
N PHE A 68 -5.59 38.16 2.04
CA PHE A 68 -6.68 37.79 1.16
C PHE A 68 -7.30 39.07 0.51
N ILE A 69 -7.31 40.20 1.24
CA ILE A 69 -7.85 41.49 0.76
C ILE A 69 -7.00 42.09 -0.34
N GLU A 70 -5.66 41.98 -0.25
CA GLU A 70 -4.72 42.49 -1.28
C GLU A 70 -4.64 41.59 -2.51
N SER A 71 -5.02 40.29 -2.38
CA SER A 71 -5.08 39.38 -3.53
C SER A 71 -6.30 39.70 -4.39
N GLN A 72 -6.19 39.59 -5.73
CA GLN A 72 -7.35 39.69 -6.64
C GLN A 72 -8.28 38.46 -6.54
N ALA A 73 -8.07 37.55 -5.57
CA ALA A 73 -8.89 36.39 -5.36
C ALA A 73 -10.29 36.76 -4.87
N LYS A 74 -11.31 36.05 -5.35
CA LYS A 74 -12.69 36.19 -4.90
C LYS A 74 -12.96 35.39 -3.63
N TRP A 75 -12.24 34.27 -3.48
CA TRP A 75 -12.31 33.42 -2.31
C TRP A 75 -10.96 32.71 -2.06
N GLY A 76 -10.75 32.27 -0.83
CA GLY A 76 -9.61 31.47 -0.41
C GLY A 76 -10.06 30.36 0.54
N LEU A 77 -9.43 29.20 0.43
CA LEU A 77 -9.66 28.02 1.26
C LEU A 77 -8.35 27.65 1.95
N GLU A 78 -8.27 27.80 3.26
CA GLU A 78 -7.12 27.36 4.05
C GLU A 78 -7.43 26.03 4.73
N ILE A 79 -6.60 25.03 4.49
CA ILE A 79 -6.73 23.66 4.97
C ILE A 79 -5.59 23.36 5.94
N SER A 80 -5.92 22.91 7.14
CA SER A 80 -4.94 22.59 8.20
C SER A 80 -5.30 21.29 8.89
N PHE A 81 -4.31 20.62 9.52
CA PHE A 81 -4.56 19.42 10.31
C PHE A 81 -5.34 19.73 11.58
N LEU A 82 -6.23 18.82 11.98
CA LEU A 82 -6.94 18.88 13.24
C LEU A 82 -5.95 18.86 14.42
N PRO A 83 -6.27 19.54 15.55
CA PRO A 83 -5.47 19.45 16.76
C PRO A 83 -5.25 17.99 17.20
N GLY A 84 -4.01 17.63 17.48
CA GLY A 84 -3.63 16.25 17.84
C GLY A 84 -3.19 15.37 16.67
N MET A 85 -3.44 15.77 15.43
CA MET A 85 -2.91 15.08 14.24
C MET A 85 -1.44 15.47 14.00
N THR A 86 -0.68 14.53 13.41
CA THR A 86 0.73 14.77 13.07
C THR A 86 0.85 15.68 11.85
N ASP A 87 1.48 16.83 12.00
CA ASP A 87 1.82 17.74 10.92
C ASP A 87 3.32 17.60 10.59
N ASN A 88 3.64 16.72 9.65
CA ASN A 88 5.02 16.43 9.28
C ASN A 88 5.72 17.62 8.62
N VAL A 89 5.00 18.38 7.82
CA VAL A 89 5.54 19.58 7.15
C VAL A 89 5.84 20.66 8.18
N GLY A 90 4.96 20.86 9.16
CA GLY A 90 5.18 21.76 10.28
C GLY A 90 6.34 21.30 11.18
N ASN A 91 6.47 20.00 11.44
CA ASN A 91 7.59 19.46 12.20
C ASN A 91 8.93 19.68 11.49
N THR A 92 8.98 19.47 10.17
CA THR A 92 10.15 19.76 9.35
C THR A 92 10.49 21.26 9.38
N ALA A 93 9.48 22.12 9.24
CA ALA A 93 9.66 23.58 9.34
C ALA A 93 10.23 23.98 10.69
N LYS A 94 9.71 23.45 11.80
CA LYS A 94 10.24 23.64 13.15
C LYS A 94 11.72 23.30 13.25
N GLN A 95 12.11 22.15 12.69
CA GLN A 95 13.49 21.68 12.75
C GLN A 95 14.44 22.56 11.95
N ILE A 96 14.08 22.90 10.71
CA ILE A 96 14.88 23.79 9.85
C ILE A 96 15.14 25.12 10.56
N VAL A 97 14.10 25.73 11.14
CA VAL A 97 14.25 27.01 11.85
C VAL A 97 15.12 26.87 13.09
N ARG A 98 14.95 25.76 13.86
CA ARG A 98 15.74 25.50 15.05
C ARG A 98 17.22 25.37 14.72
N GLU A 99 17.59 24.54 13.76
CA GLU A 99 18.97 24.32 13.33
C GLU A 99 19.61 25.61 12.82
N TYR A 100 18.87 26.37 12.02
CA TYR A 100 19.35 27.66 11.52
C TYR A 100 19.67 28.65 12.66
N LEU A 101 18.73 28.86 13.58
CA LEU A 101 18.88 29.80 14.69
C LEU A 101 19.96 29.34 15.68
N MET A 102 20.12 28.05 15.93
CA MET A 102 21.19 27.49 16.74
C MET A 102 22.56 27.69 16.06
N SER A 103 22.68 27.41 14.76
CA SER A 103 23.92 27.61 14.00
C SER A 103 24.40 29.06 14.00
N LYS A 104 23.47 30.01 14.06
CA LYS A 104 23.74 31.46 14.19
C LYS A 104 23.89 31.94 15.64
N ARG A 105 23.79 31.05 16.64
CA ARG A 105 23.85 31.37 18.09
C ARG A 105 22.80 32.39 18.55
N HIS A 106 21.63 32.42 17.89
CA HIS A 106 20.53 33.31 18.30
C HIS A 106 19.64 32.69 19.37
N ILE A 107 19.62 31.36 19.47
CA ILE A 107 18.90 30.59 20.48
C ILE A 107 19.81 29.49 21.05
N ASP A 108 19.42 29.00 22.25
CA ASP A 108 19.97 27.82 22.90
C ASP A 108 18.88 26.73 23.06
N GLU A 109 19.22 25.61 23.66
CA GLU A 109 18.33 24.47 23.83
C GLU A 109 17.05 24.76 24.63
N SER A 110 17.03 25.81 25.44
CA SER A 110 15.87 26.21 26.26
C SER A 110 14.76 26.90 25.47
N VAL A 111 15.03 27.37 24.26
CA VAL A 111 14.05 28.08 23.43
C VAL A 111 13.09 27.10 22.76
N SER A 112 11.80 27.26 23.07
CA SER A 112 10.74 26.46 22.42
C SER A 112 10.39 27.02 21.06
N ILE A 113 10.33 26.15 20.05
CA ILE A 113 9.84 26.46 18.70
C ILE A 113 8.69 25.51 18.41
N LYS A 114 7.55 26.05 17.97
CA LYS A 114 6.42 25.28 17.42
C LYS A 114 6.20 25.74 15.99
N ALA A 115 5.84 24.84 15.11
CA ALA A 115 5.46 25.17 13.74
C ALA A 115 4.25 24.33 13.32
N ARG A 116 3.42 24.92 12.46
CA ARG A 116 2.30 24.25 11.78
C ARG A 116 2.36 24.57 10.32
N SER A 117 1.89 23.64 9.50
CA SER A 117 1.68 23.87 8.07
C SER A 117 0.21 23.97 7.75
N SER A 118 -0.11 24.71 6.69
CA SER A 118 -1.41 24.72 6.06
C SER A 118 -1.28 24.94 4.54
N LYS A 119 -2.34 24.59 3.80
CA LYS A 119 -2.45 24.80 2.37
C LYS A 119 -3.53 25.86 2.11
N LEU A 120 -3.16 26.99 1.51
CA LEU A 120 -4.10 28.04 1.14
C LEU A 120 -4.35 28.00 -0.38
N ILE A 121 -5.60 27.84 -0.77
CA ILE A 121 -6.05 27.88 -2.16
C ILE A 121 -6.74 29.20 -2.40
N LEU A 122 -6.21 30.03 -3.29
CA LEU A 122 -6.79 31.31 -3.71
C LEU A 122 -7.39 31.18 -5.11
N SER A 123 -8.58 31.71 -5.34
CA SER A 123 -9.24 31.65 -6.65
C SER A 123 -9.97 32.93 -7.03
N GLN A 124 -9.89 33.26 -8.33
CA GLN A 124 -10.67 34.33 -8.99
C GLN A 124 -11.94 33.77 -9.69
N GLY A 125 -12.12 32.45 -9.67
CA GLY A 125 -13.25 31.74 -10.30
C GLY A 125 -14.56 31.92 -9.58
N GLY A 126 -15.58 31.16 -10.02
CA GLY A 126 -16.88 31.10 -9.36
C GLY A 126 -16.76 30.59 -7.93
N PHE A 127 -17.78 30.88 -7.11
CA PHE A 127 -17.83 30.43 -5.71
C PHE A 127 -17.86 28.90 -5.65
N PRO A 128 -17.06 28.25 -4.77
CA PRO A 128 -17.06 26.79 -4.64
C PRO A 128 -18.38 26.32 -4.00
N THR A 129 -18.90 25.20 -4.46
CA THR A 129 -19.98 24.50 -3.77
C THR A 129 -19.42 23.80 -2.52
N GLU A 130 -20.29 23.37 -1.60
CA GLU A 130 -19.86 22.56 -0.46
C GLU A 130 -19.17 21.25 -0.89
N ASP A 131 -19.65 20.66 -1.99
CA ASP A 131 -19.03 19.45 -2.55
C ASP A 131 -17.63 19.74 -3.14
N ASP A 132 -17.43 20.92 -3.76
CA ASP A 132 -16.09 21.33 -4.21
C ASP A 132 -15.12 21.54 -3.03
N ILE A 133 -15.60 22.15 -1.94
CA ILE A 133 -14.78 22.33 -0.73
C ILE A 133 -14.40 21.00 -0.10
N LYS A 134 -15.37 20.07 0.02
CA LYS A 134 -15.12 18.73 0.59
C LYS A 134 -14.18 17.86 -0.27
N GLN A 135 -13.96 18.21 -1.53
CA GLN A 135 -12.99 17.53 -2.39
C GLN A 135 -11.55 18.00 -2.15
N GLU A 136 -11.33 19.07 -1.44
CA GLU A 136 -10.02 19.66 -1.22
C GLU A 136 -9.40 19.31 0.13
N PHE A 137 -10.16 18.78 1.09
CA PHE A 137 -9.65 18.42 2.41
C PHE A 137 -10.31 17.14 2.97
N ASN A 138 -9.62 16.47 3.87
CA ASN A 138 -10.13 15.31 4.58
C ASN A 138 -10.74 15.72 5.94
N PRO A 139 -12.07 15.70 6.13
CA PRO A 139 -12.69 16.15 7.37
C PRO A 139 -12.40 15.24 8.58
N ILE A 140 -11.72 14.11 8.39
CA ILE A 140 -11.29 13.21 9.47
C ILE A 140 -10.00 13.72 10.11
N THR A 141 -9.06 14.21 9.30
CA THR A 141 -7.72 14.62 9.73
C THR A 141 -7.46 16.12 9.60
N GLU A 142 -8.28 16.82 8.83
CA GLU A 142 -8.10 18.22 8.48
C GLU A 142 -9.34 19.05 8.79
N TYR A 143 -9.15 20.33 8.93
CA TYR A 143 -10.22 21.34 8.91
C TYR A 143 -9.92 22.39 7.86
N CYS A 144 -10.95 23.05 7.36
CA CYS A 144 -10.72 24.16 6.45
C CYS A 144 -11.53 25.40 6.81
N THR A 145 -10.96 26.55 6.44
CA THR A 145 -11.60 27.86 6.60
C THR A 145 -11.77 28.48 5.22
N LEU A 146 -13.02 28.72 4.81
CA LEU A 146 -13.36 29.44 3.58
C LEU A 146 -13.41 30.95 3.85
N PHE A 147 -12.58 31.71 3.16
CA PHE A 147 -12.61 33.16 3.16
C PHE A 147 -13.23 33.67 1.86
N TYR A 148 -14.13 34.66 1.93
CA TYR A 148 -14.74 35.25 0.74
C TYR A 148 -15.17 36.69 0.95
N LYS A 149 -15.29 37.43 -0.15
CA LYS A 149 -15.79 38.81 -0.16
C LYS A 149 -17.21 38.88 -0.69
N GLU A 150 -18.10 39.45 0.11
CA GLU A 150 -19.48 39.77 -0.28
C GLU A 150 -19.82 41.20 0.11
N ASN A 151 -20.27 41.99 -0.88
CA ASN A 151 -20.63 43.41 -0.69
C ASN A 151 -19.53 44.29 -0.04
N GLY A 152 -18.26 43.97 -0.32
CA GLY A 152 -17.10 44.69 0.24
C GLY A 152 -16.64 44.24 1.63
N ASN A 153 -17.37 43.34 2.30
CA ASN A 153 -17.01 42.77 3.56
C ASN A 153 -16.35 41.40 3.39
N CYS A 154 -15.40 41.08 4.29
CA CYS A 154 -14.79 39.75 4.33
C CYS A 154 -15.60 38.83 5.27
N HIS A 155 -15.89 37.66 4.77
CA HIS A 155 -16.60 36.62 5.51
C HIS A 155 -15.75 35.35 5.54
N TRP A 156 -15.93 34.50 6.55
CA TRP A 156 -15.32 33.18 6.62
C TRP A 156 -16.30 32.14 7.14
N LYS A 157 -16.12 30.90 6.69
CA LYS A 157 -16.90 29.73 7.11
C LYS A 157 -15.97 28.58 7.43
N TYR A 158 -16.19 27.98 8.60
CA TYR A 158 -15.36 26.88 9.10
C TYR A 158 -16.02 25.54 8.80
N TYR A 159 -15.22 24.55 8.37
CA TYR A 159 -15.66 23.19 8.05
C TYR A 159 -14.80 22.19 8.83
N SER A 160 -15.41 21.33 9.62
CA SER A 160 -14.80 20.23 10.37
C SER A 160 -15.85 19.17 10.64
N LYS A 161 -15.44 17.91 10.81
CA LYS A 161 -16.38 16.81 11.16
C LYS A 161 -17.01 16.98 12.54
N GLN A 162 -16.35 17.67 13.45
CA GLN A 162 -16.80 17.83 14.85
C GLN A 162 -17.86 18.95 15.03
N ASN A 163 -18.08 19.78 14.04
CA ASN A 163 -19.05 20.87 14.12
C ASN A 163 -19.88 20.94 12.85
N THR A 164 -21.18 20.69 12.96
CA THR A 164 -22.18 21.18 11.99
C THR A 164 -21.88 22.66 11.68
N PRO A 165 -22.18 23.17 10.49
CA PRO A 165 -21.78 24.50 10.08
C PRO A 165 -22.17 25.53 11.15
N VAL A 166 -21.20 26.01 11.89
CA VAL A 166 -21.36 27.16 12.76
C VAL A 166 -21.56 28.34 11.83
N GLY A 167 -22.70 29.03 11.99
CA GLY A 167 -23.20 30.07 11.08
C GLY A 167 -22.14 31.08 10.64
N VAL A 168 -22.45 31.78 9.57
CA VAL A 168 -21.64 32.87 9.04
C VAL A 168 -21.32 33.85 10.18
N ILE A 169 -20.05 33.94 10.54
CA ILE A 169 -19.58 34.93 11.54
C ILE A 169 -19.24 36.20 10.74
N THR A 170 -19.85 37.32 11.07
CA THR A 170 -19.47 38.60 10.51
C THR A 170 -18.47 39.31 11.43
N ALA A 171 -17.70 40.26 10.88
CA ALA A 171 -16.68 41.00 11.60
C ALA A 171 -17.21 41.76 12.85
N SER A 172 -18.53 41.94 12.97
CA SER A 172 -19.19 42.58 14.13
C SER A 172 -19.44 41.67 15.32
N ASP A 173 -19.25 40.33 15.18
CA ASP A 173 -19.56 39.34 16.24
C ASP A 173 -18.34 38.97 17.12
N GLN A 174 -17.26 39.75 17.03
CA GLN A 174 -15.94 39.39 17.61
C GLN A 174 -15.76 39.66 19.11
N GLU A 175 -16.73 40.22 19.80
CA GLU A 175 -16.43 40.65 21.19
C GLU A 175 -16.39 39.53 22.25
N LYS A 176 -16.69 38.26 21.94
CA LYS A 176 -16.71 37.21 23.01
C LYS A 176 -16.48 35.77 22.47
N LYS A 177 -15.37 35.44 21.88
CA LYS A 177 -14.87 34.06 21.94
C LYS A 177 -13.35 34.06 21.96
N GLU A 178 -12.80 33.97 23.16
CA GLU A 178 -11.46 33.46 23.40
C GLU A 178 -11.28 32.18 22.56
N TRP A 179 -10.19 32.10 21.83
CA TRP A 179 -9.70 30.90 21.21
C TRP A 179 -9.41 29.90 22.34
N ILE A 180 -10.42 29.13 22.72
CA ILE A 180 -10.21 27.95 23.56
C ILE A 180 -9.47 26.98 22.65
N PRO A 181 -8.19 26.64 22.95
CA PRO A 181 -7.66 25.41 22.42
C PRO A 181 -8.71 24.39 22.80
N VAL A 182 -9.22 23.62 21.85
CA VAL A 182 -10.10 22.49 22.18
C VAL A 182 -9.25 21.60 23.07
N SER A 183 -9.28 21.91 24.35
CA SER A 183 -8.91 20.98 25.38
C SER A 183 -9.85 19.80 25.12
N SER A 184 -9.24 18.63 24.89
CA SER A 184 -9.90 17.35 25.02
C SER A 184 -11.17 17.48 25.85
N THR A 185 -12.28 17.02 25.27
CA THR A 185 -13.55 16.78 25.95
C THR A 185 -13.31 16.46 27.42
N GLY A 186 -13.82 17.30 28.30
CA GLY A 186 -13.76 17.30 29.72
C GLY A 186 -13.45 15.98 30.42
N MET A 187 -12.18 15.71 30.61
CA MET A 187 -11.70 14.85 31.67
C MET A 187 -11.14 15.75 32.75
N THR A 188 -11.78 15.72 33.90
CA THR A 188 -11.32 16.33 35.14
C THR A 188 -9.88 15.87 35.43
N PRO A 189 -8.93 16.75 35.81
CA PRO A 189 -7.61 16.33 36.24
C PRO A 189 -7.72 15.58 37.54
N GLY A 190 -7.65 14.25 37.53
CA GLY A 190 -7.69 13.50 38.77
C GLY A 190 -8.16 12.06 38.64
N ASN A 191 -7.53 11.27 37.86
CA ASN A 191 -7.32 9.82 38.00
C ASN A 191 -6.59 9.26 36.75
N ASN A 192 -5.31 9.50 36.64
CA ASN A 192 -4.45 8.94 35.59
C ASN A 192 -3.99 7.49 35.90
N GLY A 193 -4.69 6.77 36.75
CA GLY A 193 -4.42 5.37 37.11
C GLY A 193 -5.16 4.40 36.18
N ALA A 194 -4.66 3.15 36.05
CA ALA A 194 -5.35 2.08 35.37
C ALA A 194 -6.70 1.76 36.06
N LYS A 195 -7.73 1.49 35.21
CA LYS A 195 -9.09 1.22 35.73
C LYS A 195 -9.34 -0.29 35.78
N SER A 196 -9.87 -0.76 36.93
CA SER A 196 -10.31 -2.16 37.06
C SER A 196 -11.63 -2.40 36.33
N VAL A 197 -11.68 -3.41 35.46
CA VAL A 197 -12.83 -3.75 34.61
C VAL A 197 -13.52 -5.03 35.11
N LYS A 198 -14.81 -4.95 35.48
CA LYS A 198 -15.57 -6.10 35.97
C LYS A 198 -15.96 -7.02 34.82
N LEU A 199 -15.42 -8.26 34.79
CA LEU A 199 -15.76 -9.28 33.81
C LEU A 199 -16.73 -10.36 34.33
N ASN A 200 -17.06 -10.36 35.64
CA ASN A 200 -18.05 -11.28 36.19
C ASN A 200 -19.50 -10.81 35.89
N VAL A 201 -19.82 -10.80 34.61
CA VAL A 201 -21.07 -10.30 34.01
C VAL A 201 -21.62 -11.35 33.03
N SER A 202 -22.84 -11.11 32.48
CA SER A 202 -23.46 -11.98 31.48
C SER A 202 -22.71 -12.02 30.17
N ASP A 203 -22.97 -13.06 29.34
CA ASP A 203 -22.39 -13.17 28.01
C ASP A 203 -22.71 -11.94 27.12
N GLN A 204 -23.96 -11.44 27.19
CA GLN A 204 -24.39 -10.26 26.45
C GLN A 204 -23.60 -8.99 26.87
N GLU A 205 -23.29 -8.86 28.14
CA GLU A 205 -22.47 -7.72 28.64
C GLU A 205 -21.00 -7.88 28.24
N LEU A 206 -20.46 -9.12 28.20
CA LEU A 206 -19.12 -9.39 27.68
C LEU A 206 -19.03 -9.01 26.19
N GLU A 207 -20.01 -9.37 25.37
CA GLU A 207 -20.09 -8.99 23.98
C GLU A 207 -20.20 -7.47 23.81
N LYS A 208 -20.95 -6.80 24.68
CA LYS A 208 -21.08 -5.34 24.69
C LYS A 208 -19.75 -4.66 25.02
N ILE A 209 -19.04 -5.11 26.07
CA ILE A 209 -17.70 -4.58 26.41
C ILE A 209 -16.75 -4.77 25.25
N SER A 210 -16.76 -5.92 24.58
CA SER A 210 -15.92 -6.15 23.41
C SER A 210 -16.24 -5.23 22.23
N ARG A 211 -17.53 -5.05 21.93
CA ARG A 211 -17.98 -4.24 20.80
C ARG A 211 -17.86 -2.74 21.03
N ASP A 212 -18.29 -2.25 22.20
CA ASP A 212 -18.39 -0.82 22.50
C ASP A 212 -17.11 -0.30 23.19
N GLY A 213 -16.22 -1.21 23.63
CA GLY A 213 -15.00 -0.90 24.38
C GLY A 213 -15.24 -0.59 25.86
N ILE A 214 -14.15 -0.34 26.55
CA ILE A 214 -14.15 0.07 27.96
C ILE A 214 -14.60 1.52 28.04
N ASP A 215 -15.70 1.80 28.73
CA ASP A 215 -16.29 3.15 28.84
C ASP A 215 -16.59 3.83 27.47
N GLY A 216 -16.76 3.06 26.40
CA GLY A 216 -17.04 3.58 25.04
C GLY A 216 -15.82 4.10 24.29
N ASN A 217 -14.59 3.72 24.69
CA ASN A 217 -13.33 4.20 24.11
C ASN A 217 -12.90 3.50 22.81
N GLY A 218 -13.76 2.70 22.19
CA GLY A 218 -13.49 1.96 20.95
C GLY A 218 -13.53 0.44 21.14
N THR A 219 -13.74 -0.29 20.06
CA THR A 219 -13.90 -1.76 20.10
C THR A 219 -12.64 -2.47 20.57
N LEU A 220 -12.80 -3.52 21.37
CA LEU A 220 -11.74 -4.48 21.67
C LEU A 220 -11.63 -5.57 20.57
N GLY A 221 -12.67 -5.78 19.76
CA GLY A 221 -12.67 -6.76 18.68
C GLY A 221 -12.51 -8.22 19.11
N LEU A 222 -12.71 -8.54 20.39
CA LEU A 222 -12.55 -9.88 20.95
C LEU A 222 -13.81 -10.71 20.78
N SER A 223 -13.68 -11.98 20.37
CA SER A 223 -14.82 -12.91 20.32
C SER A 223 -15.36 -13.21 21.73
N LEU A 224 -16.63 -13.65 21.85
CA LEU A 224 -17.19 -14.07 23.13
C LEU A 224 -16.35 -15.20 23.78
N ALA A 225 -15.81 -16.11 22.97
CA ALA A 225 -14.93 -17.17 23.46
C ALA A 225 -13.64 -16.60 24.08
N ALA A 226 -13.03 -15.61 23.43
CA ALA A 226 -11.86 -14.90 23.95
C ALA A 226 -12.18 -14.14 25.24
N MET A 227 -13.30 -13.41 25.30
CA MET A 227 -13.74 -12.71 26.51
C MET A 227 -13.99 -13.67 27.67
N LYS A 228 -14.54 -14.87 27.43
CA LYS A 228 -14.70 -15.91 28.44
C LYS A 228 -13.35 -16.48 28.91
N ALA A 229 -12.41 -16.72 28.01
CA ALA A 229 -11.07 -17.17 28.39
C ALA A 229 -10.36 -16.15 29.30
N ILE A 230 -10.46 -14.85 28.96
CA ILE A 230 -9.94 -13.75 29.79
C ILE A 230 -10.62 -13.71 31.16
N LYS A 231 -11.97 -13.78 31.19
CA LYS A 231 -12.74 -13.85 32.44
C LYS A 231 -12.27 -14.99 33.35
N ASP A 232 -12.10 -16.19 32.80
CA ASP A 232 -11.70 -17.39 33.54
C ASP A 232 -10.25 -17.28 34.03
N TYR A 233 -9.35 -16.69 33.26
CA TYR A 233 -7.97 -16.43 33.65
C TYR A 233 -7.90 -15.48 34.85
N PHE A 234 -8.53 -14.31 34.80
CA PHE A 234 -8.50 -13.33 35.90
C PHE A 234 -9.28 -13.84 37.13
N LYS A 235 -10.31 -14.68 36.93
CA LYS A 235 -10.98 -15.36 38.04
C LYS A 235 -10.04 -16.29 38.81
N LYS A 236 -9.14 -17.01 38.12
CA LYS A 236 -8.11 -17.84 38.75
C LYS A 236 -7.09 -17.01 39.51
N LEU A 237 -6.77 -15.82 39.01
CA LEU A 237 -5.88 -14.86 39.71
C LEU A 237 -6.57 -14.16 40.91
N GLY A 238 -7.87 -14.37 41.12
CA GLY A 238 -8.63 -13.77 42.24
C GLY A 238 -8.85 -12.27 42.13
N ARG A 239 -8.70 -11.68 40.92
CA ARG A 239 -8.88 -10.25 40.66
C ARG A 239 -9.58 -9.96 39.35
N ASN A 240 -10.03 -8.74 39.17
CA ASN A 240 -10.44 -8.23 37.87
C ASN A 240 -9.20 -7.78 37.05
N PRO A 241 -9.29 -7.78 35.71
CA PRO A 241 -8.27 -7.13 34.90
C PRO A 241 -8.30 -5.59 35.04
N TYR A 242 -7.17 -4.98 34.75
CA TYR A 242 -7.12 -3.57 34.43
C TYR A 242 -7.43 -3.31 32.95
N ASP A 243 -7.81 -2.09 32.59
CA ASP A 243 -8.08 -1.65 31.22
C ASP A 243 -6.88 -1.94 30.30
N ILE A 244 -5.68 -1.58 30.69
CA ILE A 244 -4.44 -1.85 29.96
C ILE A 244 -4.21 -3.35 29.68
N GLU A 245 -4.64 -4.25 30.57
CA GLU A 245 -4.52 -5.68 30.39
C GLU A 245 -5.48 -6.19 29.31
N LEU A 246 -6.72 -5.69 29.32
CA LEU A 246 -7.70 -6.00 28.28
C LEU A 246 -7.29 -5.45 26.92
N GLU A 247 -6.79 -4.21 26.88
CA GLU A 247 -6.26 -3.59 25.67
C GLU A 247 -5.05 -4.34 25.12
N SER A 248 -4.11 -4.79 25.98
CA SER A 248 -2.98 -5.62 25.56
C SER A 248 -3.42 -6.93 24.91
N LEU A 249 -4.39 -7.62 25.53
CA LEU A 249 -4.94 -8.88 25.00
C LEU A 249 -5.71 -8.63 23.71
N SER A 250 -6.47 -7.53 23.61
CA SER A 250 -7.18 -7.12 22.40
C SER A 250 -6.22 -6.93 21.23
N GLN A 251 -5.13 -6.19 21.40
CA GLN A 251 -4.16 -5.97 20.35
C GLN A 251 -3.42 -7.26 20.00
N THR A 252 -2.91 -8.00 20.99
CA THR A 252 -2.15 -9.24 20.76
C THR A 252 -3.00 -10.33 20.09
N TRP A 253 -4.30 -10.43 20.41
CA TRP A 253 -5.23 -11.43 19.87
C TRP A 253 -6.03 -10.96 18.67
N SER A 254 -5.79 -9.76 18.18
CA SER A 254 -6.47 -9.21 17.01
C SER A 254 -6.25 -10.07 15.76
N GLU A 255 -7.18 -10.00 14.80
CA GLU A 255 -7.04 -10.67 13.50
C GLU A 255 -5.77 -10.21 12.78
N HIS A 256 -5.44 -8.92 12.90
CA HIS A 256 -4.27 -8.33 12.27
C HIS A 256 -2.95 -8.93 12.79
N CYS A 257 -2.83 -9.17 14.12
CA CYS A 257 -1.58 -9.64 14.73
C CYS A 257 -1.46 -11.17 14.73
N LYS A 258 -2.57 -11.90 14.86
CA LYS A 258 -2.57 -13.38 15.01
C LYS A 258 -3.00 -14.13 13.75
N HIS A 259 -3.54 -13.45 12.73
CA HIS A 259 -4.05 -14.11 11.52
C HIS A 259 -5.05 -15.22 11.87
N ASN A 260 -6.00 -14.91 12.75
CA ASN A 260 -6.89 -15.89 13.38
C ASN A 260 -7.62 -16.78 12.37
N ILE A 261 -8.12 -16.21 11.26
CA ILE A 261 -8.79 -16.94 10.18
C ILE A 261 -7.85 -17.97 9.56
N PHE A 262 -6.62 -17.53 9.19
CA PHE A 262 -5.62 -18.40 8.57
C PHE A 262 -5.04 -19.44 9.54
N CYS A 263 -5.02 -19.15 10.84
CA CYS A 263 -4.46 -20.03 11.88
C CYS A 263 -5.51 -20.94 12.55
N SER A 264 -6.82 -20.71 12.29
CA SER A 264 -7.90 -21.52 12.86
C SER A 264 -8.09 -22.85 12.14
N PRO A 265 -8.55 -23.91 12.82
CA PRO A 265 -9.01 -25.13 12.17
C PRO A 265 -10.17 -24.85 11.22
N ILE A 266 -10.11 -25.41 10.01
CA ILE A 266 -11.13 -25.24 8.96
C ILE A 266 -11.48 -26.60 8.36
N ASP A 267 -12.74 -27.02 8.46
CA ASP A 267 -13.21 -28.33 8.02
C ASP A 267 -12.31 -29.46 8.58
N GLU A 268 -11.64 -30.24 7.71
CA GLU A 268 -10.69 -31.30 8.07
C GLU A 268 -9.28 -30.79 8.45
N ILE A 269 -8.96 -29.55 8.15
CA ILE A 269 -7.63 -28.95 8.40
C ILE A 269 -7.55 -28.50 9.86
N LYS A 270 -6.67 -29.15 10.64
CA LYS A 270 -6.56 -28.90 12.09
C LYS A 270 -5.62 -27.75 12.44
N ASP A 271 -4.61 -27.49 11.62
CA ASP A 271 -3.50 -26.55 11.85
C ASP A 271 -3.65 -25.21 11.13
N GLY A 272 -4.83 -24.98 10.47
CA GLY A 272 -5.15 -23.76 9.75
C GLY A 272 -4.50 -23.67 8.36
N LEU A 273 -5.02 -22.77 7.52
CA LEU A 273 -4.58 -22.64 6.11
C LEU A 273 -3.10 -22.25 6.00
N TYR A 274 -2.63 -21.39 6.90
CA TYR A 274 -1.27 -20.88 6.89
C TYR A 274 -0.23 -21.97 7.10
N ALA A 275 -0.38 -22.78 8.16
CA ALA A 275 0.54 -23.87 8.44
C ALA A 275 0.38 -25.01 7.43
N HIS A 276 -0.87 -25.33 7.05
CA HIS A 276 -1.22 -26.48 6.20
C HIS A 276 -0.78 -26.29 4.75
N TYR A 277 -0.92 -25.08 4.21
CA TYR A 277 -0.61 -24.81 2.81
C TYR A 277 0.66 -23.96 2.66
N ILE A 278 0.72 -22.75 3.21
CA ILE A 278 1.79 -21.78 2.91
C ILE A 278 3.13 -22.22 3.52
N LYS A 279 3.19 -22.39 4.86
CA LYS A 279 4.43 -22.84 5.54
C LYS A 279 4.86 -24.25 5.10
N ARG A 280 3.90 -25.12 4.87
CA ARG A 280 4.16 -26.49 4.40
C ARG A 280 4.81 -26.49 3.02
N ALA A 281 4.35 -25.67 2.07
CA ALA A 281 4.97 -25.54 0.76
C ALA A 281 6.46 -25.23 0.88
N THR A 282 6.81 -24.20 1.65
CA THR A 282 8.20 -23.78 1.85
C THR A 282 9.04 -24.88 2.51
N ARG A 283 8.51 -25.55 3.55
CA ARG A 283 9.19 -26.65 4.22
C ARG A 283 9.45 -27.84 3.29
N GLU A 284 8.48 -28.20 2.44
CA GLU A 284 8.64 -29.33 1.50
C GLU A 284 9.58 -29.00 0.34
N ILE A 285 9.56 -27.75 -0.15
CA ILE A 285 10.52 -27.29 -1.17
C ILE A 285 11.94 -27.30 -0.62
N ASN A 286 12.14 -26.98 0.66
CA ASN A 286 13.41 -26.98 1.37
C ASN A 286 14.54 -26.31 0.58
N SER A 287 14.27 -25.08 0.08
CA SER A 287 15.21 -24.37 -0.77
C SER A 287 16.41 -23.83 0.03
N ASN A 288 17.61 -24.05 -0.51
CA ASN A 288 18.86 -23.58 0.10
C ASN A 288 19.07 -22.06 0.04
N ILE A 289 18.23 -21.33 -0.72
CA ILE A 289 18.29 -19.87 -0.75
C ILE A 289 17.61 -19.24 0.47
N CYS A 290 16.71 -19.94 1.14
CA CYS A 290 15.96 -19.44 2.30
C CYS A 290 16.86 -19.39 3.55
N VAL A 291 16.83 -18.24 4.25
CA VAL A 291 17.61 -18.04 5.47
C VAL A 291 16.72 -17.77 6.67
N SER A 292 15.75 -16.85 6.54
CA SER A 292 14.74 -16.56 7.56
C SER A 292 13.36 -16.51 6.90
N VAL A 293 12.49 -17.44 7.33
CA VAL A 293 11.15 -17.59 6.72
C VAL A 293 10.08 -17.68 7.81
N PHE A 294 9.08 -16.81 7.76
CA PHE A 294 7.94 -16.76 8.69
C PHE A 294 8.30 -16.63 10.18
N SER A 295 9.47 -16.11 10.50
CA SER A 295 10.01 -16.05 11.87
C SER A 295 10.45 -14.65 12.30
N ASP A 296 10.43 -13.68 11.40
CA ASP A 296 10.89 -12.31 11.63
C ASP A 296 9.94 -11.32 10.95
N ASN A 297 10.16 -10.01 11.09
CA ASN A 297 9.40 -8.93 10.45
C ASN A 297 9.29 -9.08 8.93
N ALA A 298 10.33 -9.62 8.27
CA ALA A 298 10.39 -9.85 6.83
C ALA A 298 10.92 -11.27 6.51
N GLY A 299 10.81 -11.70 5.24
CA GLY A 299 11.42 -12.93 4.76
C GLY A 299 12.80 -12.67 4.16
N GLY A 300 13.79 -13.54 4.44
CA GLY A 300 15.17 -13.38 4.01
C GLY A 300 15.67 -14.52 3.12
N ILE A 301 16.35 -14.16 2.01
CA ILE A 301 17.04 -15.08 1.10
C ILE A 301 18.50 -14.68 0.89
N ILE A 302 19.32 -15.63 0.45
CA ILE A 302 20.72 -15.36 0.10
C ILE A 302 20.77 -14.47 -1.15
N PHE A 303 21.54 -13.38 -1.11
CA PHE A 303 21.92 -12.61 -2.29
C PHE A 303 23.25 -13.14 -2.87
N ASP A 304 24.27 -13.19 -2.03
CA ASP A 304 25.59 -13.74 -2.35
C ASP A 304 26.28 -14.25 -1.07
N ASP A 305 27.61 -14.38 -1.08
CA ASP A 305 28.35 -14.83 0.08
C ASP A 305 28.41 -13.79 1.21
N ASP A 306 28.22 -12.51 0.88
CA ASP A 306 28.37 -11.39 1.81
C ASP A 306 27.03 -10.83 2.30
N TYR A 307 25.93 -10.96 1.51
CA TYR A 307 24.66 -10.28 1.76
C TYR A 307 23.44 -11.20 1.72
N LEU A 308 22.41 -10.82 2.45
CA LEU A 308 21.04 -11.31 2.35
C LEU A 308 20.15 -10.21 1.74
N ILE A 309 19.17 -10.63 0.94
CA ILE A 309 18.04 -9.80 0.53
C ILE A 309 16.83 -10.17 1.37
N VAL A 310 16.12 -9.17 1.83
CA VAL A 310 14.91 -9.32 2.62
C VAL A 310 13.74 -8.63 1.94
N ASP A 311 12.54 -9.19 2.09
CA ASP A 311 11.32 -8.66 1.43
C ASP A 311 10.12 -8.73 2.37
N LYS A 312 9.34 -7.66 2.37
CA LYS A 312 8.09 -7.52 3.14
C LYS A 312 7.01 -6.95 2.26
N VAL A 313 5.81 -7.46 2.42
CA VAL A 313 4.59 -6.92 1.83
C VAL A 313 3.54 -6.67 2.92
N GLU A 314 2.72 -5.65 2.73
CA GLU A 314 1.66 -5.26 3.66
C GLU A 314 0.47 -4.65 2.90
N THR A 315 -0.67 -4.50 3.58
CA THR A 315 -1.84 -3.78 3.09
C THR A 315 -2.23 -2.68 4.06
N HIS A 316 -2.60 -1.52 3.53
CA HIS A 316 -3.05 -0.39 4.34
C HIS A 316 -4.41 0.15 3.85
N ASN A 317 -5.41 -0.74 3.79
CA ASN A 317 -6.70 -0.52 3.12
C ASN A 317 -7.62 0.44 3.91
N SER A 318 -7.97 0.08 5.15
CA SER A 318 -8.86 0.88 6.01
C SER A 318 -8.32 2.27 6.33
N PRO A 319 -7.04 2.43 6.72
CA PRO A 319 -6.48 3.76 6.92
C PRO A 319 -6.50 4.61 5.65
N SER A 320 -6.20 4.04 4.48
CA SER A 320 -6.25 4.76 3.20
C SER A 320 -7.66 5.10 2.73
N ALA A 321 -8.69 4.37 3.18
CA ALA A 321 -10.09 4.73 2.95
C ALA A 321 -10.53 5.94 3.77
N LEU A 322 -9.95 6.12 4.97
CA LEU A 322 -10.27 7.20 5.91
C LEU A 322 -9.40 8.44 5.68
N ASP A 323 -8.10 8.24 5.57
CA ASP A 323 -7.10 9.26 5.22
C ASP A 323 -6.19 8.72 4.12
N PRO A 324 -6.51 8.97 2.86
CA PRO A 324 -5.77 8.41 1.73
C PRO A 324 -4.28 8.77 1.72
N PHE A 325 -3.94 10.01 2.06
CA PHE A 325 -2.56 10.48 2.12
C PHE A 325 -1.79 9.85 3.29
N GLY A 326 -2.28 10.05 4.52
CA GLY A 326 -1.63 9.57 5.73
C GLY A 326 -1.60 8.04 5.78
N GLY A 327 -2.71 7.37 5.41
CA GLY A 327 -2.81 5.92 5.37
C GLY A 327 -1.86 5.27 4.38
N ALA A 328 -1.75 5.79 3.15
CA ALA A 328 -0.84 5.25 2.15
C ALA A 328 0.64 5.52 2.50
N MET A 329 0.95 6.72 2.99
CA MET A 329 2.29 7.08 3.47
C MET A 329 2.74 6.15 4.59
N THR A 330 1.90 5.96 5.60
CA THR A 330 2.19 5.07 6.73
C THR A 330 2.36 3.63 6.30
N GLY A 331 1.58 3.15 5.34
CA GLY A 331 1.75 1.81 4.78
C GLY A 331 3.18 1.57 4.27
N VAL A 332 3.73 2.49 3.47
CA VAL A 332 5.12 2.41 2.98
C VAL A 332 6.14 2.53 4.12
N LEU A 333 5.93 3.48 5.03
CA LEU A 333 6.83 3.65 6.18
C LEU A 333 6.80 2.43 7.12
N GLY A 334 5.63 1.77 7.24
CA GLY A 334 5.47 0.51 7.98
C GLY A 334 6.33 -0.62 7.41
N VAL A 335 6.23 -0.90 6.10
CA VAL A 335 7.07 -1.95 5.49
C VAL A 335 8.56 -1.61 5.50
N ASN A 336 8.92 -0.33 5.43
CA ASN A 336 10.31 0.09 5.59
C ASN A 336 10.83 -0.19 7.01
N ARG A 337 9.99 0.03 8.05
CA ARG A 337 10.34 -0.33 9.44
C ARG A 337 10.46 -1.84 9.64
N ASP A 338 9.60 -2.64 9.00
CA ASP A 338 9.73 -4.11 9.01
C ASP A 338 11.10 -4.56 8.44
N ILE A 339 11.57 -3.91 7.38
CA ILE A 339 12.92 -4.15 6.86
C ILE A 339 13.97 -3.77 7.91
N VAL A 340 13.88 -2.57 8.50
CA VAL A 340 14.80 -2.14 9.57
C VAL A 340 14.69 -3.05 10.79
N GLY A 341 13.52 -3.62 11.07
CA GLY A 341 13.29 -4.58 12.15
C GLY A 341 13.84 -5.99 11.87
N PHE A 342 14.16 -6.35 10.62
CA PHE A 342 14.62 -7.67 10.26
C PHE A 342 16.03 -7.95 10.79
N GLY A 343 16.17 -9.09 11.46
CA GLY A 343 17.44 -9.53 12.05
C GLY A 343 18.04 -8.47 12.97
N LYS A 344 19.27 -8.07 12.67
CA LYS A 344 19.97 -6.98 13.36
C LYS A 344 19.93 -5.65 12.58
N GLY A 345 18.87 -5.38 11.82
CA GLY A 345 18.68 -4.12 11.11
C GLY A 345 19.08 -4.17 9.63
N ALA A 346 18.17 -4.54 8.73
CA ALA A 346 18.40 -4.44 7.30
C ALA A 346 18.15 -3.01 6.79
N GLU A 347 18.80 -2.66 5.68
CA GLU A 347 18.69 -1.35 5.04
C GLU A 347 17.70 -1.41 3.86
N PRO A 348 16.63 -0.59 3.83
CA PRO A 348 15.70 -0.54 2.72
C PRO A 348 16.35 -0.03 1.43
N ILE A 349 16.16 -0.77 0.32
CA ILE A 349 16.77 -0.48 -1.00
C ILE A 349 15.75 -0.28 -2.12
N MET A 350 14.48 -0.65 -1.92
CA MET A 350 13.44 -0.52 -2.93
C MET A 350 12.05 -0.56 -2.27
N ASN A 351 11.14 0.33 -2.70
CA ASN A 351 9.72 0.22 -2.42
C ASN A 351 8.94 -0.27 -3.64
N THR A 352 7.81 -0.93 -3.37
CA THR A 352 6.83 -1.37 -4.37
C THR A 352 5.42 -1.04 -3.94
N TYR A 353 4.50 -0.95 -4.90
CA TYR A 353 3.08 -0.70 -4.64
C TYR A 353 2.18 -1.48 -5.60
N TYR A 354 0.92 -1.68 -5.20
CA TYR A 354 -0.15 -2.12 -6.09
C TYR A 354 -1.48 -1.57 -5.56
N PHE A 355 -2.20 -0.80 -6.36
CA PHE A 355 -3.43 -0.17 -5.93
C PHE A 355 -4.65 -0.81 -6.58
N CYS A 356 -5.77 -0.88 -5.85
CA CYS A 356 -7.06 -1.24 -6.41
C CYS A 356 -8.07 -0.15 -6.08
N PHE A 357 -8.57 0.51 -7.13
CA PHE A 357 -9.53 1.60 -7.03
C PHE A 357 -10.80 1.31 -7.84
N ALA A 358 -11.89 1.97 -7.49
CA ALA A 358 -13.05 2.07 -8.37
C ALA A 358 -12.86 3.22 -9.37
N LYS A 359 -13.48 3.07 -10.56
CA LYS A 359 -13.52 4.11 -11.59
C LYS A 359 -14.56 5.17 -11.26
N GLU A 360 -15.74 4.71 -10.91
CA GLU A 360 -16.91 5.54 -10.70
C GLU A 360 -17.67 5.08 -9.46
N SER A 361 -18.30 6.02 -8.76
CA SER A 361 -19.25 5.73 -7.70
C SER A 361 -20.66 5.65 -8.30
N LYS A 362 -21.35 4.55 -8.05
CA LYS A 362 -22.77 4.38 -8.40
C LYS A 362 -23.63 4.98 -7.29
N GLY A 363 -23.70 6.30 -7.21
CA GLY A 363 -24.44 7.02 -6.19
C GLY A 363 -23.58 7.52 -5.03
N LYS A 364 -24.22 8.22 -4.09
CA LYS A 364 -23.56 8.74 -2.88
C LYS A 364 -23.65 7.68 -1.79
N LEU A 365 -22.52 7.35 -1.19
CA LEU A 365 -22.39 6.39 -0.09
C LEU A 365 -22.06 7.12 1.20
N TYR A 366 -22.66 6.66 2.31
CA TYR A 366 -22.50 7.22 3.64
C TYR A 366 -22.16 6.11 4.63
N ARG A 367 -21.31 6.41 5.62
CA ARG A 367 -20.96 5.46 6.66
C ARG A 367 -22.01 5.36 7.76
N ASP A 368 -22.79 6.41 7.97
CA ASP A 368 -23.83 6.53 8.99
C ASP A 368 -25.24 6.63 8.39
N LYS A 369 -26.24 6.19 9.15
CA LYS A 369 -27.66 6.20 8.75
C LYS A 369 -28.20 7.61 8.56
N GLU A 370 -27.73 8.55 9.35
CA GLU A 370 -28.11 9.96 9.34
C GLU A 370 -27.55 10.70 8.11
N ARG A 371 -26.69 10.04 7.33
CA ARG A 371 -26.02 10.54 6.11
C ARG A 371 -25.21 11.82 6.34
N THR A 372 -24.57 11.89 7.51
CA THR A 372 -23.68 12.98 7.89
C THR A 372 -22.23 12.68 7.54
N ASP A 373 -21.86 11.39 7.40
CA ASP A 373 -20.51 10.91 7.14
C ASP A 373 -20.43 10.26 5.75
N LYS A 374 -20.25 11.08 4.71
CA LYS A 374 -20.08 10.63 3.32
C LYS A 374 -18.67 10.08 3.10
N ILE A 375 -18.57 9.00 2.31
CA ILE A 375 -17.24 8.51 1.88
C ILE A 375 -16.51 9.55 1.03
N LEU A 376 -15.18 9.51 1.07
CA LEU A 376 -14.35 10.43 0.29
C LEU A 376 -14.55 10.20 -1.23
N PRO A 377 -14.44 11.25 -2.06
CA PRO A 377 -14.53 11.11 -3.51
C PRO A 377 -13.43 10.20 -4.06
N LEU A 378 -13.77 9.30 -4.98
CA LEU A 378 -12.83 8.30 -5.52
C LEU A 378 -11.59 8.93 -6.16
N LYS A 379 -11.74 10.03 -6.88
CA LYS A 379 -10.61 10.79 -7.46
C LYS A 379 -9.69 11.37 -6.40
N TYR A 380 -10.26 11.83 -5.27
CA TYR A 380 -9.48 12.29 -4.13
C TYR A 380 -8.70 11.14 -3.48
N ILE A 381 -9.36 10.00 -3.23
CA ILE A 381 -8.73 8.81 -2.67
C ILE A 381 -7.54 8.40 -3.55
N MET A 382 -7.74 8.23 -4.85
CA MET A 382 -6.67 7.83 -5.78
C MET A 382 -5.51 8.83 -5.78
N LYS A 383 -5.81 10.13 -5.89
CA LYS A 383 -4.80 11.19 -5.93
C LYS A 383 -3.95 11.20 -4.65
N GLU A 384 -4.60 11.16 -3.48
CA GLU A 384 -3.92 11.29 -2.20
C GLU A 384 -3.21 9.99 -1.78
N VAL A 385 -3.69 8.81 -2.16
CA VAL A 385 -2.93 7.54 -2.01
C VAL A 385 -1.63 7.60 -2.82
N ILE A 386 -1.69 8.00 -4.09
CA ILE A 386 -0.51 8.15 -4.93
C ILE A 386 0.48 9.16 -4.31
N HIS A 387 -0.03 10.29 -3.82
CA HIS A 387 0.78 11.32 -3.17
C HIS A 387 1.39 10.84 -1.85
N GLY A 388 0.67 10.08 -1.04
CA GLY A 388 1.20 9.51 0.21
C GLY A 388 2.38 8.57 -0.04
N VAL A 389 2.28 7.68 -1.03
CA VAL A 389 3.40 6.80 -1.44
C VAL A 389 4.57 7.61 -2.00
N ASN A 390 4.31 8.69 -2.77
CA ASN A 390 5.34 9.60 -3.24
C ASN A 390 6.15 10.19 -2.08
N VAL A 391 5.47 10.80 -1.10
CA VAL A 391 6.14 11.44 0.03
C VAL A 391 6.92 10.41 0.86
N ALA A 392 6.34 9.23 1.11
CA ALA A 392 7.01 8.17 1.87
C ALA A 392 8.32 7.71 1.21
N GLY A 393 8.31 7.37 -0.07
CA GLY A 393 9.49 6.90 -0.80
C GLY A 393 10.51 8.02 -1.04
N ASN A 394 10.06 9.13 -1.65
CA ASN A 394 10.96 10.20 -2.09
C ASN A 394 11.65 10.90 -0.89
N CYS A 395 10.92 11.19 0.21
CA CYS A 395 11.53 11.81 1.39
C CYS A 395 12.40 10.85 2.21
N SER A 396 12.16 9.54 2.12
CA SER A 396 13.03 8.53 2.74
C SER A 396 14.30 8.25 1.92
N GLY A 397 14.37 8.72 0.67
CA GLY A 397 15.47 8.42 -0.25
C GLY A 397 15.53 6.93 -0.63
N ILE A 398 14.37 6.26 -0.70
CA ILE A 398 14.22 4.86 -1.10
C ILE A 398 13.50 4.83 -2.46
N PRO A 399 14.10 4.21 -3.51
CA PRO A 399 13.50 4.23 -4.83
C PRO A 399 12.22 3.40 -4.87
N THR A 400 11.13 3.96 -5.43
CA THR A 400 9.87 3.26 -5.67
C THR A 400 9.85 2.79 -7.13
N GLN A 401 10.31 1.55 -7.37
CA GLN A 401 10.65 1.08 -8.71
C GLN A 401 9.56 0.25 -9.39
N LEU A 402 8.67 -0.41 -8.65
CA LEU A 402 7.67 -1.31 -9.22
C LEU A 402 6.29 -1.06 -8.66
N GLY A 403 5.30 -1.01 -9.53
CA GLY A 403 3.92 -1.03 -9.11
C GLY A 403 2.93 -0.85 -10.26
N SER A 404 1.66 -1.04 -9.95
CA SER A 404 0.56 -0.90 -10.90
C SER A 404 -0.73 -0.49 -10.20
N VAL A 405 -1.80 -0.31 -10.99
CA VAL A 405 -3.15 -0.06 -10.50
C VAL A 405 -4.16 -0.90 -11.26
N TYR A 406 -5.09 -1.49 -10.51
CA TYR A 406 -6.21 -2.25 -11.01
C TYR A 406 -7.53 -1.57 -10.66
N PHE A 407 -8.46 -1.52 -11.60
CA PHE A 407 -9.75 -0.85 -11.45
C PHE A 407 -10.90 -1.87 -11.46
N ASP A 408 -11.71 -1.84 -10.39
CA ASP A 408 -12.97 -2.56 -10.28
C ASP A 408 -13.91 -1.74 -9.38
N ASP A 409 -15.15 -1.53 -9.82
CA ASP A 409 -16.09 -0.64 -9.11
C ASP A 409 -16.46 -1.13 -7.70
N ARG A 410 -16.21 -2.39 -7.39
CA ARG A 410 -16.40 -2.94 -6.03
C ARG A 410 -15.41 -2.42 -5.00
N PHE A 411 -14.34 -1.75 -5.42
CA PHE A 411 -13.43 -1.04 -4.52
C PHE A 411 -13.90 0.37 -4.14
N CYS A 412 -15.12 0.77 -4.53
CA CYS A 412 -15.65 2.12 -4.24
C CYS A 412 -15.88 2.37 -2.74
N GLY A 413 -16.20 1.34 -1.98
CA GLY A 413 -16.39 1.45 -0.53
C GLY A 413 -15.09 1.39 0.27
N LYS A 414 -14.14 0.59 -0.19
CA LYS A 414 -12.84 0.37 0.46
C LYS A 414 -11.78 0.04 -0.60
N PRO A 415 -10.83 0.95 -0.88
CA PRO A 415 -9.73 0.67 -1.79
C PRO A 415 -8.80 -0.40 -1.21
N LEU A 416 -8.03 -1.08 -2.08
CA LEU A 416 -6.90 -1.88 -1.62
C LEU A 416 -5.60 -1.13 -1.93
N VAL A 417 -4.76 -1.01 -0.93
CA VAL A 417 -3.45 -0.35 -1.00
C VAL A 417 -2.39 -1.33 -0.53
N PHE A 418 -1.83 -2.06 -1.49
CA PHE A 418 -0.70 -2.95 -1.25
C PHE A 418 0.59 -2.16 -1.35
N VAL A 419 1.50 -2.40 -0.42
CA VAL A 419 2.83 -1.81 -0.37
C VAL A 419 3.86 -2.88 -0.06
N GLY A 420 5.11 -2.66 -0.48
CA GLY A 420 6.19 -3.58 -0.19
C GLY A 420 7.52 -2.84 -0.07
N SER A 421 8.45 -3.45 0.64
CA SER A 421 9.82 -2.96 0.77
C SER A 421 10.81 -4.12 0.70
N ILE A 422 11.89 -3.88 -0.02
CA ILE A 422 13.02 -4.78 -0.13
C ILE A 422 14.20 -4.15 0.59
N GLY A 423 14.94 -4.97 1.33
CA GLY A 423 16.14 -4.53 2.02
C GLY A 423 17.34 -5.43 1.78
N ILE A 424 18.50 -4.97 2.22
CA ILE A 424 19.75 -5.68 2.18
C ILE A 424 20.41 -5.67 3.58
N ILE A 425 21.06 -6.77 3.97
CA ILE A 425 21.81 -6.85 5.22
C ILE A 425 23.05 -7.72 5.01
N PRO A 426 24.22 -7.37 5.59
CA PRO A 426 25.36 -8.28 5.59
C PRO A 426 24.97 -9.64 6.21
N ARG A 427 25.43 -10.76 5.65
CA ARG A 427 25.14 -12.11 6.20
C ARG A 427 25.62 -12.28 7.63
N ASN A 428 26.76 -11.67 7.94
CA ASN A 428 27.36 -11.73 9.26
C ASN A 428 27.71 -10.34 9.76
N ILE A 429 27.47 -10.10 11.04
CA ILE A 429 27.86 -8.89 11.78
C ILE A 429 28.65 -9.37 13.00
N ASN A 430 29.88 -8.86 13.17
CA ASN A 430 30.80 -9.30 14.25
C ASN A 430 30.94 -10.83 14.35
N ASN A 431 31.10 -11.51 13.21
CA ASN A 431 31.21 -12.98 13.06
C ASN A 431 29.95 -13.77 13.50
N ALA A 432 28.80 -13.12 13.70
CA ALA A 432 27.54 -13.80 14.00
C ALA A 432 26.53 -13.59 12.87
N PRO A 433 25.67 -14.59 12.57
CA PRO A 433 24.61 -14.44 11.56
C PRO A 433 23.70 -13.24 11.87
N SER A 434 23.54 -12.34 10.92
CA SER A 434 22.81 -11.09 11.09
C SER A 434 21.29 -11.25 11.22
N HIS A 435 20.75 -12.34 10.69
CA HIS A 435 19.31 -12.65 10.75
C HIS A 435 18.89 -13.25 12.10
N ILE A 436 19.84 -13.53 13.01
CA ILE A 436 19.54 -14.03 14.35
C ILE A 436 19.52 -12.85 15.32
N LYS A 437 18.37 -12.62 15.93
CA LYS A 437 18.16 -11.62 16.97
C LYS A 437 17.45 -12.25 18.17
N GLU A 438 17.95 -11.97 19.37
CA GLU A 438 17.37 -12.49 20.60
C GLU A 438 17.71 -11.54 21.76
N PRO A 439 16.70 -11.01 22.46
CA PRO A 439 16.92 -10.26 23.72
C PRO A 439 17.56 -11.16 24.78
N LYS A 440 18.47 -10.63 25.54
CA LYS A 440 19.11 -11.35 26.65
C LYS A 440 18.54 -10.85 27.97
N ASN A 441 18.60 -11.72 28.98
CA ASN A 441 18.21 -11.35 30.35
C ASN A 441 19.05 -10.16 30.86
N GLY A 442 18.39 -9.09 31.28
CA GLY A 442 19.02 -7.84 31.74
C GLY A 442 19.22 -6.78 30.64
N ASP A 443 19.00 -7.14 29.34
CA ASP A 443 19.00 -6.11 28.27
C ASP A 443 17.95 -5.06 28.55
N LYS A 444 18.32 -3.80 28.39
CA LYS A 444 17.39 -2.67 28.57
C LYS A 444 16.43 -2.56 27.39
N ILE A 445 15.16 -2.33 27.69
CA ILE A 445 14.13 -2.00 26.69
C ILE A 445 14.30 -0.53 26.32
N VAL A 446 14.75 -0.30 25.10
CA VAL A 446 15.06 1.02 24.59
C VAL A 446 14.13 1.34 23.44
N ILE A 447 13.42 2.48 23.54
CA ILE A 447 12.60 3.01 22.46
C ILE A 447 13.35 4.16 21.80
N ILE A 448 13.42 4.15 20.46
CA ILE A 448 14.04 5.21 19.68
C ILE A 448 13.07 5.78 18.65
N GLY A 449 13.28 7.03 18.26
CA GLY A 449 12.56 7.72 17.18
C GLY A 449 11.46 8.64 17.67
N GLY A 450 10.27 8.57 17.07
CA GLY A 450 9.15 9.47 17.37
C GLY A 450 8.57 9.31 18.77
N ARG A 451 7.87 10.33 19.25
CA ARG A 451 7.17 10.31 20.55
C ARG A 451 5.82 9.63 20.43
N VAL A 452 5.30 9.11 21.54
CA VAL A 452 3.98 8.50 21.63
C VAL A 452 2.89 9.58 21.69
N GLY A 453 1.86 9.45 20.87
CA GLY A 453 0.68 10.32 20.82
C GLY A 453 -0.61 9.51 20.79
N ARG A 454 -1.75 10.18 20.54
CA ARG A 454 -3.06 9.54 20.40
C ARG A 454 -3.34 9.04 18.98
N ASP A 455 -2.40 9.17 18.07
CA ASP A 455 -2.49 8.66 16.70
C ASP A 455 -2.31 7.12 16.68
N GLY A 456 -3.16 6.43 15.91
CA GLY A 456 -3.12 4.98 15.73
C GLY A 456 -3.65 4.14 16.92
N ILE A 457 -4.40 4.73 17.84
CA ILE A 457 -5.05 3.95 18.90
C ILE A 457 -6.11 3.03 18.29
N HIS A 458 -6.04 1.72 18.57
CA HIS A 458 -6.86 0.66 17.98
C HIS A 458 -6.70 0.49 16.45
N GLY A 459 -5.61 0.98 15.84
CA GLY A 459 -5.39 0.86 14.41
C GLY A 459 -5.39 -0.58 13.91
N ALA A 460 -4.72 -1.49 14.63
CA ALA A 460 -4.69 -2.93 14.32
C ALA A 460 -6.10 -3.57 14.37
N THR A 461 -6.90 -3.27 15.37
CA THR A 461 -8.26 -3.80 15.52
C THR A 461 -9.14 -3.35 14.36
N PHE A 462 -9.17 -2.06 14.06
CA PHE A 462 -9.99 -1.49 12.99
C PHE A 462 -9.53 -1.84 11.57
N SER A 463 -8.25 -2.10 11.35
CA SER A 463 -7.75 -2.51 10.03
C SER A 463 -8.37 -3.83 9.57
N SER A 464 -8.78 -4.68 10.51
CA SER A 464 -9.44 -5.98 10.29
C SER A 464 -10.94 -5.94 10.56
N GLU A 465 -11.59 -4.78 10.47
CA GLU A 465 -13.05 -4.64 10.52
C GLU A 465 -13.61 -4.02 9.23
N ALA A 466 -14.90 -4.28 8.98
CA ALA A 466 -15.61 -3.61 7.90
C ALA A 466 -15.70 -2.10 8.16
N LEU A 467 -15.45 -1.29 7.13
CA LEU A 467 -15.53 0.17 7.25
C LEU A 467 -16.98 0.60 7.53
N SER A 468 -17.21 1.32 8.64
CA SER A 468 -18.53 1.79 9.07
C SER A 468 -18.46 3.19 9.72
N GLY A 469 -19.60 3.76 10.11
CA GLY A 469 -19.70 5.10 10.74
C GLY A 469 -19.06 5.26 12.11
N ASN A 470 -18.69 4.17 12.78
CA ASN A 470 -18.15 4.19 14.13
C ASN A 470 -16.61 4.28 14.19
N SER A 471 -15.94 4.45 13.04
CA SER A 471 -14.47 4.51 12.99
C SER A 471 -13.97 5.89 13.49
N PRO A 472 -13.31 5.99 14.66
CA PRO A 472 -12.82 7.28 15.18
C PRO A 472 -11.61 7.79 14.35
N SER A 473 -11.42 9.11 14.33
CA SER A 473 -10.31 9.75 13.60
C SER A 473 -8.92 9.40 14.16
N THR A 474 -8.85 8.97 15.42
CA THR A 474 -7.61 8.57 16.10
C THR A 474 -7.00 7.28 15.56
N ILE A 475 -7.74 6.49 14.77
CA ILE A 475 -7.25 5.25 14.14
C ILE A 475 -6.17 5.51 13.10
N VAL A 476 -6.23 6.66 12.43
CA VAL A 476 -5.29 6.97 11.37
C VAL A 476 -3.92 7.29 11.96
N GLN A 477 -2.94 6.54 11.51
CA GLN A 477 -1.54 6.77 11.80
C GLN A 477 -0.98 7.72 10.74
N ILE A 478 -0.21 8.73 11.14
CA ILE A 478 0.44 9.64 10.20
C ILE A 478 1.94 9.51 10.38
N GLY A 479 2.62 9.02 9.35
CA GLY A 479 4.05 8.81 9.36
C GLY A 479 4.86 10.10 9.13
N ASP A 480 6.16 10.08 9.51
CA ASP A 480 7.14 11.14 9.29
C ASP A 480 8.40 10.56 8.62
N PRO A 481 8.52 10.65 7.28
CA PRO A 481 9.63 10.04 6.54
C PRO A 481 11.01 10.52 6.99
N ILE A 482 11.15 11.78 7.43
CA ILE A 482 12.43 12.36 7.85
C ILE A 482 12.87 11.73 9.17
N THR A 483 11.99 11.64 10.15
CA THR A 483 12.27 10.96 11.41
C THR A 483 12.64 9.50 11.17
N GLN A 484 11.94 8.81 10.27
CA GLN A 484 12.28 7.43 9.91
C GLN A 484 13.64 7.31 9.23
N LYS A 485 13.99 8.23 8.32
CA LYS A 485 15.31 8.21 7.67
C LYS A 485 16.46 8.37 8.66
N LYS A 486 16.34 9.33 9.59
CA LYS A 486 17.31 9.52 10.68
C LYS A 486 17.45 8.26 11.52
N LEU A 487 16.34 7.69 11.93
CA LEU A 487 16.27 6.47 12.72
C LEU A 487 16.94 5.29 11.99
N SER A 488 16.62 5.07 10.72
CA SER A 488 17.20 3.98 9.92
C SER A 488 18.72 4.09 9.80
N ASN A 489 19.24 5.31 9.54
CA ASN A 489 20.67 5.55 9.47
C ASN A 489 21.37 5.28 10.82
N ALA A 490 20.76 5.74 11.93
CA ALA A 490 21.29 5.50 13.27
C ALA A 490 21.30 4.01 13.66
N VAL A 491 20.27 3.26 13.27
CA VAL A 491 20.17 1.80 13.50
C VAL A 491 21.28 1.07 12.76
N VAL A 492 21.54 1.41 11.48
CA VAL A 492 22.61 0.77 10.68
C VAL A 492 23.98 0.99 11.33
N GLU A 493 24.29 2.23 11.75
CA GLU A 493 25.56 2.53 12.43
C GLU A 493 25.70 1.80 13.77
N ALA A 494 24.65 1.80 14.60
CA ALA A 494 24.64 1.09 15.88
C ALA A 494 24.75 -0.44 15.70
N ARG A 495 24.13 -0.98 14.64
CA ARG A 495 24.23 -2.38 14.22
C ARG A 495 25.69 -2.78 13.92
N ASP A 496 26.35 -2.01 13.08
CA ASP A 496 27.71 -2.28 12.60
C ASP A 496 28.72 -2.26 13.77
N LEU A 497 28.45 -1.47 14.81
CA LEU A 497 29.18 -1.45 16.07
C LEU A 497 28.76 -2.54 17.06
N GLY A 498 27.70 -3.31 16.78
CA GLY A 498 27.21 -4.38 17.64
C GLY A 498 26.63 -3.92 18.98
N LEU A 499 25.99 -2.76 19.01
CA LEU A 499 25.54 -2.12 20.26
C LEU A 499 24.23 -2.67 20.84
N TYR A 500 23.51 -3.51 20.11
CA TYR A 500 22.24 -4.12 20.57
C TYR A 500 22.11 -5.58 20.14
N ASN A 501 21.29 -6.34 20.87
CA ASN A 501 21.06 -7.76 20.64
C ASN A 501 19.85 -8.07 19.74
N ALA A 502 18.78 -7.27 19.83
CA ALA A 502 17.57 -7.44 19.06
C ALA A 502 16.88 -6.09 18.78
N ILE A 503 16.07 -6.07 17.73
CA ILE A 503 15.30 -4.90 17.28
C ILE A 503 13.98 -5.36 16.68
N THR A 504 12.90 -4.62 16.91
CA THR A 504 11.63 -4.74 16.16
C THR A 504 10.95 -3.37 16.03
N ASP A 505 10.03 -3.21 15.09
CA ASP A 505 9.28 -1.99 14.93
C ASP A 505 8.13 -1.87 15.97
N ASN A 506 7.65 -0.64 16.17
CA ASN A 506 6.43 -0.35 16.92
C ASN A 506 5.31 -0.05 15.90
N GLY A 507 4.85 -1.10 15.23
CA GLY A 507 3.72 -1.04 14.30
C GLY A 507 2.38 -1.24 14.99
N ALA A 508 1.59 -2.18 14.51
CA ALA A 508 0.29 -2.55 15.04
C ALA A 508 0.37 -2.93 16.54
N GLY A 509 -0.51 -2.34 17.36
CA GLY A 509 -0.54 -2.56 18.80
C GLY A 509 0.58 -1.86 19.59
N GLY A 510 1.42 -1.05 18.96
CA GLY A 510 2.41 -0.19 19.59
C GLY A 510 3.43 -0.90 20.49
N LEU A 511 3.65 -0.37 21.70
CA LEU A 511 4.57 -0.96 22.68
C LEU A 511 4.10 -2.34 23.17
N SER A 512 2.80 -2.58 23.23
CA SER A 512 2.21 -3.86 23.61
C SER A 512 2.69 -5.00 22.72
N SER A 513 2.68 -4.82 21.40
CA SER A 513 3.12 -5.82 20.44
C SER A 513 4.64 -5.93 20.40
N SER A 514 5.37 -4.82 20.22
CA SER A 514 6.81 -4.84 20.03
C SER A 514 7.57 -5.43 21.23
N ILE A 515 7.19 -5.03 22.45
CA ILE A 515 7.82 -5.53 23.68
C ILE A 515 7.33 -6.96 23.97
N GLY A 516 6.04 -7.25 23.74
CA GLY A 516 5.47 -8.58 23.90
C GLY A 516 6.16 -9.61 23.01
N GLU A 517 6.36 -9.29 21.73
CA GLU A 517 7.02 -10.18 20.76
C GLU A 517 8.49 -10.49 21.13
N MET A 518 9.22 -9.48 21.58
CA MET A 518 10.60 -9.65 22.00
C MET A 518 10.72 -10.30 23.38
N GLY A 519 9.80 -9.97 24.30
CA GLY A 519 9.85 -10.37 25.72
C GLY A 519 9.07 -11.64 26.04
N LYS A 520 9.13 -12.67 25.21
CA LYS A 520 8.39 -13.96 25.45
C LYS A 520 8.78 -14.65 26.76
N ASP A 521 10.03 -14.49 27.20
CA ASP A 521 10.51 -15.03 28.45
C ASP A 521 10.17 -14.16 29.67
N GLY A 522 9.78 -12.90 29.46
CA GLY A 522 9.37 -11.93 30.46
C GLY A 522 9.99 -10.56 30.27
N PHE A 523 9.30 -9.54 30.81
CA PHE A 523 9.76 -8.14 30.80
C PHE A 523 9.14 -7.31 31.93
N GLU A 524 9.79 -6.22 32.24
CA GLU A 524 9.29 -5.17 33.14
C GLU A 524 9.45 -3.80 32.50
N VAL A 525 8.37 -2.99 32.46
CA VAL A 525 8.29 -1.67 31.82
C VAL A 525 7.75 -0.63 32.78
N ASP A 526 8.29 0.58 32.73
CA ASP A 526 7.82 1.77 33.41
C ASP A 526 7.37 2.82 32.36
N LEU A 527 6.05 2.95 32.16
CA LEU A 527 5.46 3.87 31.18
C LEU A 527 5.69 5.34 31.49
N SER A 528 6.02 5.70 32.74
CA SER A 528 6.33 7.10 33.10
C SER A 528 7.59 7.63 32.42
N LYS A 529 8.42 6.75 31.85
CA LYS A 529 9.66 7.09 31.14
C LYS A 529 9.46 7.27 29.63
N VAL A 530 8.27 6.98 29.11
CA VAL A 530 7.96 7.08 27.68
C VAL A 530 7.84 8.56 27.28
N LEU A 531 8.49 8.94 26.18
CA LEU A 531 8.39 10.30 25.64
C LEU A 531 7.05 10.50 24.93
N LEU A 532 6.30 11.51 25.33
CA LEU A 532 4.94 11.76 24.84
C LEU A 532 4.87 13.00 23.95
N LYS A 533 3.96 12.96 22.93
CA LYS A 533 3.56 14.12 22.12
C LYS A 533 2.56 15.02 22.89
N ASN A 534 1.70 14.38 23.71
CA ASN A 534 0.57 15.01 24.39
C ASN A 534 0.60 14.66 25.88
N ASP A 535 0.45 15.66 26.74
CA ASP A 535 0.26 15.44 28.18
C ASP A 535 -1.11 14.80 28.46
N GLY A 536 -1.22 14.09 29.61
CA GLY A 536 -2.48 13.56 30.12
C GLY A 536 -3.01 12.33 29.38
N MET A 537 -2.16 11.58 28.67
CA MET A 537 -2.51 10.27 28.12
C MET A 537 -2.71 9.24 29.23
N ALA A 538 -3.73 8.37 29.08
CA ALA A 538 -3.93 7.24 29.98
C ALA A 538 -2.85 6.16 29.75
N PRO A 539 -2.52 5.32 30.74
CA PRO A 539 -1.49 4.28 30.59
C PRO A 539 -1.75 3.33 29.42
N TRP A 540 -3.02 2.91 29.22
CA TRP A 540 -3.39 2.05 28.11
C TRP A 540 -3.25 2.76 26.75
N GLU A 541 -3.55 4.08 26.64
CA GLU A 541 -3.33 4.85 25.40
C GLU A 541 -1.83 4.88 25.05
N ILE A 542 -0.93 5.04 26.04
CA ILE A 542 0.53 5.02 25.84
C ILE A 542 0.98 3.64 25.37
N TRP A 543 0.40 2.58 25.94
CA TRP A 543 0.81 1.21 25.72
C TRP A 543 0.46 0.67 24.33
N ILE A 544 -0.74 1.01 23.84
CA ILE A 544 -1.23 0.50 22.53
C ILE A 544 -1.13 1.52 21.39
N SER A 545 -0.67 2.75 21.63
CA SER A 545 -0.53 3.76 20.58
C SER A 545 0.40 3.27 19.46
N GLU A 546 -0.07 3.38 18.25
CA GLU A 546 0.69 3.04 17.03
C GLU A 546 1.32 4.28 16.37
N SER A 547 1.64 5.33 17.18
CA SER A 547 2.41 6.47 16.68
C SER A 547 3.66 6.01 15.96
N GLN A 548 3.86 6.53 14.76
CA GLN A 548 4.83 6.01 13.81
C GLN A 548 6.30 6.37 14.14
N GLU A 549 7.24 5.83 13.36
CA GLU A 549 8.69 6.06 13.42
C GLU A 549 9.32 5.72 14.76
N ARG A 550 8.89 4.60 15.35
CA ARG A 550 9.46 4.10 16.59
C ARG A 550 9.98 2.67 16.41
N MET A 551 11.09 2.37 17.05
CA MET A 551 11.64 1.01 17.15
C MET A 551 11.90 0.67 18.61
N THR A 552 11.70 -0.61 18.96
CA THR A 552 12.06 -1.19 20.25
C THR A 552 13.34 -2.02 20.09
N LEU A 553 14.32 -1.79 20.97
CA LEU A 553 15.60 -2.50 20.96
C LEU A 553 15.90 -3.12 22.33
N ALA A 554 16.64 -4.24 22.29
CA ALA A 554 17.25 -4.87 23.45
C ALA A 554 18.74 -4.47 23.48
N VAL A 555 19.09 -3.55 24.38
CA VAL A 555 20.44 -2.97 24.47
C VAL A 555 21.09 -3.38 25.78
N PRO A 556 22.29 -4.06 25.75
CA PRO A 556 23.06 -4.31 26.96
C PRO A 556 23.37 -3.01 27.71
N GLU A 557 23.32 -3.05 29.06
CA GLU A 557 23.51 -1.85 29.87
C GLU A 557 24.86 -1.18 29.62
N GLU A 558 25.90 -1.95 29.44
CA GLU A 558 27.25 -1.48 29.12
C GLU A 558 27.35 -0.72 27.77
N ASN A 559 26.46 -1.03 26.83
CA ASN A 559 26.46 -0.40 25.50
C ASN A 559 25.63 0.88 25.46
N LEU A 560 24.78 1.16 26.47
CA LEU A 560 23.88 2.32 26.47
C LEU A 560 24.57 3.66 26.25
N PRO A 561 25.75 3.96 26.82
CA PRO A 561 26.40 5.25 26.60
C PRO A 561 26.80 5.46 25.12
N ALA A 562 27.40 4.44 24.49
CA ALA A 562 27.78 4.47 23.07
C ALA A 562 26.55 4.53 22.16
N PHE A 563 25.53 3.73 22.46
CA PHE A 563 24.26 3.70 21.73
C PHE A 563 23.58 5.10 21.76
N LYS A 564 23.45 5.71 22.92
CA LYS A 564 22.86 7.07 23.05
C LYS A 564 23.66 8.12 22.29
N GLN A 565 24.99 7.98 22.23
CA GLN A 565 25.82 8.89 21.45
C GLN A 565 25.56 8.81 19.95
N ILE A 566 25.43 7.59 19.39
CA ILE A 566 25.05 7.39 17.99
C ILE A 566 23.68 8.02 17.69
N MET A 567 22.68 7.72 18.51
CA MET A 567 21.33 8.27 18.35
C MET A 567 21.37 9.81 18.38
N LYS A 568 22.13 10.42 19.28
CA LYS A 568 22.31 11.88 19.35
C LYS A 568 22.98 12.43 18.10
N THR A 569 23.96 11.74 17.51
CA THR A 569 24.62 12.16 16.26
C THR A 569 23.64 12.25 15.10
N HIS A 570 22.66 11.35 15.05
CA HIS A 570 21.61 11.32 14.04
C HIS A 570 20.35 12.13 14.41
N ASP A 571 20.35 12.86 15.53
CA ASP A 571 19.19 13.59 16.06
C ASP A 571 17.96 12.66 16.26
N VAL A 572 18.18 11.50 16.86
CA VAL A 572 17.15 10.50 17.19
C VAL A 572 16.90 10.49 18.70
N GLU A 573 15.64 10.68 19.12
CA GLU A 573 15.25 10.63 20.53
C GLU A 573 15.34 9.17 21.05
N VAL A 574 15.74 9.04 22.33
CA VAL A 574 15.96 7.73 23.01
C VAL A 574 15.35 7.76 24.41
N CYS A 575 14.56 6.75 24.75
CA CYS A 575 14.17 6.51 26.15
C CYS A 575 14.37 5.05 26.55
N VAL A 576 14.87 4.85 27.76
CA VAL A 576 15.03 3.54 28.39
C VAL A 576 13.87 3.33 29.33
N ILE A 577 12.98 2.39 29.02
CA ILE A 577 11.69 2.25 29.72
C ILE A 577 11.58 0.98 30.58
N GLY A 578 12.55 0.07 30.49
CA GLY A 578 12.46 -1.18 31.22
C GLY A 578 13.61 -2.14 30.92
N GLU A 579 13.38 -3.43 31.21
CA GLU A 579 14.33 -4.49 30.94
C GLU A 579 13.66 -5.81 30.57
N PHE A 580 14.32 -6.62 29.75
CA PHE A 580 13.93 -8.00 29.48
C PHE A 580 14.47 -8.94 30.57
N ASN A 581 13.64 -9.91 30.97
CA ASN A 581 14.01 -10.87 32.02
C ASN A 581 13.47 -12.28 31.70
N LYS A 582 13.62 -13.20 32.64
CA LYS A 582 13.15 -14.60 32.51
C LYS A 582 12.06 -14.95 33.52
N SER A 583 11.24 -14.01 33.91
CA SER A 583 10.19 -14.22 34.91
C SER A 583 8.97 -14.99 34.37
N GLY A 584 8.80 -15.11 33.05
CA GLY A 584 7.58 -15.60 32.40
C GLY A 584 6.40 -14.66 32.54
N LYS A 585 6.63 -13.39 32.89
CA LYS A 585 5.59 -12.38 33.15
C LYS A 585 5.79 -11.12 32.33
N ALA A 586 4.69 -10.56 31.89
CA ALA A 586 4.57 -9.23 31.30
C ALA A 586 4.15 -8.25 32.39
N VAL A 587 5.08 -7.44 32.88
CA VAL A 587 4.85 -6.49 33.97
C VAL A 587 4.97 -5.06 33.49
N VAL A 588 3.92 -4.23 33.70
CA VAL A 588 3.91 -2.81 33.35
C VAL A 588 3.55 -1.99 34.58
N LYS A 589 4.30 -0.90 34.77
CA LYS A 589 4.16 0.02 35.92
C LYS A 589 3.82 1.44 35.44
N CYS A 590 2.91 2.12 36.15
CA CYS A 590 2.58 3.55 35.99
C CYS A 590 1.54 3.98 37.03
N PRO A 591 1.76 5.05 37.86
CA PRO A 591 3.01 5.82 38.00
C PRO A 591 4.15 4.95 38.57
N PRO A 592 5.36 5.48 38.74
CA PRO A 592 6.51 4.68 39.17
C PRO A 592 6.21 3.85 40.45
N GLY A 593 6.44 2.53 40.32
CA GLY A 593 6.26 1.56 41.42
C GLY A 593 4.86 0.93 41.49
N GLU A 594 3.84 1.46 40.82
CA GLU A 594 2.50 0.86 40.82
C GLU A 594 2.38 -0.13 39.63
N VAL A 595 2.09 -1.40 39.90
CA VAL A 595 1.89 -2.43 38.88
C VAL A 595 0.47 -2.32 38.35
N ILE A 596 0.34 -2.02 37.04
CA ILE A 596 -0.94 -1.86 36.33
C ILE A 596 -1.20 -2.98 35.34
N MET A 597 -0.21 -3.84 35.07
CA MET A 597 -0.34 -5.07 34.29
C MET A 597 0.57 -6.13 34.89
N ASP A 598 0.05 -7.34 35.12
CA ASP A 598 0.81 -8.53 35.53
C ASP A 598 0.11 -9.77 34.93
N ILE A 599 0.57 -10.17 33.76
CA ILE A 599 0.03 -11.30 32.96
C ILE A 599 1.17 -12.27 32.66
N GLU A 600 0.88 -13.58 32.69
CA GLU A 600 1.81 -14.59 32.21
C GLU A 600 2.01 -14.46 30.69
N THR A 601 3.27 -14.43 30.24
CA THR A 601 3.58 -14.28 28.80
C THR A 601 2.99 -15.42 27.96
N GLU A 602 2.91 -16.65 28.52
CA GLU A 602 2.22 -17.78 27.88
C GLU A 602 0.74 -17.47 27.63
N PHE A 603 0.02 -16.90 28.61
CA PHE A 603 -1.38 -16.51 28.41
C PHE A 603 -1.54 -15.36 27.42
N LEU A 604 -0.65 -14.36 27.50
CA LEU A 604 -0.65 -13.22 26.57
C LEU A 604 -0.53 -13.70 25.11
N HIS A 605 0.34 -14.69 24.84
CA HIS A 605 0.60 -15.15 23.47
C HIS A 605 -0.32 -16.28 23.01
N ASP A 606 -0.63 -17.25 23.85
CA ASP A 606 -1.28 -18.51 23.48
C ASP A 606 -2.66 -18.71 24.13
N GLY A 607 -3.13 -17.74 24.92
CA GLY A 607 -4.42 -17.82 25.62
C GLY A 607 -5.67 -17.66 24.74
N ASN A 608 -5.53 -17.18 23.48
CA ASN A 608 -6.67 -16.98 22.58
C ASN A 608 -7.25 -18.32 22.11
N PRO A 609 -8.54 -18.63 22.41
CA PRO A 609 -9.15 -19.87 21.98
C PRO A 609 -9.35 -19.92 20.45
N LYS A 610 -8.91 -21.01 19.82
CA LYS A 610 -9.14 -21.24 18.39
C LYS A 610 -10.58 -21.67 18.12
N VAL A 611 -11.20 -21.07 17.11
CA VAL A 611 -12.55 -21.36 16.66
C VAL A 611 -12.48 -22.31 15.45
N HIS A 612 -13.25 -23.41 15.47
CA HIS A 612 -13.33 -24.31 14.31
C HIS A 612 -14.30 -23.71 13.27
N LEU A 613 -13.78 -23.34 12.12
CA LEU A 613 -14.51 -22.75 11.01
C LEU A 613 -15.00 -23.85 10.04
N GLN A 614 -16.10 -23.59 9.35
CA GLN A 614 -16.65 -24.49 8.33
C GLN A 614 -16.88 -23.77 7.02
N THR A 615 -16.61 -24.47 5.92
CA THR A 615 -16.81 -23.91 4.58
C THR A 615 -18.07 -24.44 3.91
N LYS A 616 -18.54 -23.70 2.91
CA LYS A 616 -19.60 -24.11 1.98
C LYS A 616 -19.15 -23.81 0.56
N PRO A 617 -19.24 -24.75 -0.39
CA PRO A 617 -18.86 -24.51 -1.77
C PRO A 617 -19.53 -23.26 -2.35
N TRP A 618 -18.73 -22.43 -3.03
CA TRP A 618 -19.22 -21.28 -3.77
C TRP A 618 -20.03 -21.73 -4.99
N SER A 619 -21.19 -21.09 -5.22
CA SER A 619 -22.02 -21.31 -6.41
C SER A 619 -22.32 -19.98 -7.12
N LYS A 620 -22.67 -20.04 -8.44
CA LYS A 620 -23.09 -18.85 -9.19
C LYS A 620 -24.36 -18.20 -8.62
N GLU A 621 -25.24 -18.99 -7.99
CA GLU A 621 -26.45 -18.49 -7.33
C GLU A 621 -26.10 -17.67 -6.08
N SER A 622 -25.01 -18.00 -5.40
CA SER A 622 -24.47 -17.21 -4.30
C SER A 622 -24.00 -15.80 -4.74
N ALA A 623 -23.54 -15.68 -5.98
CA ALA A 623 -23.12 -14.37 -6.53
C ALA A 623 -24.29 -13.39 -6.72
N VAL A 624 -25.52 -13.90 -6.94
CA VAL A 624 -26.72 -13.11 -7.15
C VAL A 624 -27.34 -12.63 -5.83
N SER A 625 -27.06 -13.31 -4.72
CA SER A 625 -27.60 -13.00 -3.40
C SER A 625 -26.92 -11.85 -2.68
N PHE A 626 -25.76 -11.40 -3.14
CA PHE A 626 -25.14 -10.17 -2.68
C PHE A 626 -25.70 -9.01 -3.51
N PRO A 627 -26.35 -8.01 -2.90
CA PRO A 627 -26.90 -6.89 -3.65
C PRO A 627 -25.75 -6.10 -4.31
N VAL A 628 -25.45 -6.47 -5.55
CA VAL A 628 -24.82 -5.52 -6.46
C VAL A 628 -25.84 -4.40 -6.62
N ILE A 629 -25.49 -3.17 -6.25
CA ILE A 629 -26.32 -2.00 -6.49
C ILE A 629 -26.87 -2.13 -7.92
N PRO A 630 -28.19 -2.13 -8.13
CA PRO A 630 -28.73 -2.25 -9.47
C PRO A 630 -28.09 -1.15 -10.33
N VAL A 631 -27.59 -1.53 -11.49
CA VAL A 631 -27.12 -0.56 -12.48
C VAL A 631 -28.34 0.28 -12.82
N LEU A 632 -28.47 1.46 -12.23
CA LEU A 632 -29.38 2.48 -12.75
C LEU A 632 -28.87 2.80 -14.14
N ASP A 633 -29.68 2.41 -15.12
CA ASP A 633 -29.47 2.68 -16.54
C ASP A 633 -29.41 4.20 -16.71
N THR A 634 -28.22 4.77 -16.53
CA THR A 634 -27.99 6.15 -16.90
C THR A 634 -28.02 6.15 -18.41
N GLY A 635 -29.08 6.68 -19.00
CA GLY A 635 -29.47 6.72 -20.42
C GLY A 635 -28.39 7.12 -21.46
N ILE A 636 -27.12 6.78 -21.21
CA ILE A 636 -26.12 6.62 -22.24
C ILE A 636 -26.32 5.18 -22.75
N GLN A 637 -27.11 5.05 -23.77
CA GLN A 637 -27.16 3.83 -24.57
C GLN A 637 -25.71 3.44 -24.86
N GLN A 638 -25.23 2.38 -24.18
CA GLN A 638 -24.13 1.61 -24.73
C GLN A 638 -24.62 1.16 -26.10
N VAL A 639 -24.17 1.81 -27.12
CA VAL A 639 -24.34 1.35 -28.49
C VAL A 639 -23.58 0.03 -28.55
N LYS A 640 -24.31 -1.07 -28.30
CA LYS A 640 -23.77 -2.39 -28.54
C LYS A 640 -23.36 -2.41 -30.00
N PRO A 641 -22.12 -2.77 -30.36
CA PRO A 641 -21.69 -2.84 -31.76
C PRO A 641 -22.61 -3.69 -32.64
N ALA A 642 -23.29 -4.68 -32.05
CA ALA A 642 -24.25 -5.53 -32.73
C ALA A 642 -25.52 -4.81 -33.21
N ASN A 643 -25.86 -3.62 -32.76
CA ASN A 643 -27.09 -2.93 -33.18
C ASN A 643 -26.89 -1.91 -34.30
N ILE A 644 -25.65 -1.58 -34.68
CA ILE A 644 -25.40 -0.70 -35.84
C ILE A 644 -25.63 -1.42 -37.15
N LEU A 645 -25.59 -2.75 -37.21
CA LEU A 645 -25.75 -3.55 -38.40
C LEU A 645 -27.16 -4.14 -38.62
N ARG A 646 -28.18 -3.83 -37.77
CA ARG A 646 -29.54 -4.40 -37.91
C ARG A 646 -30.61 -3.45 -38.40
N GLN A 647 -30.29 -2.28 -38.87
CA GLN A 647 -31.26 -1.44 -39.60
C GLN A 647 -30.90 -1.44 -41.10
N ASN A 648 -31.31 -2.48 -41.80
CA ASN A 648 -31.26 -2.51 -43.25
C ASN A 648 -32.69 -2.30 -43.78
N PRO A 649 -32.97 -1.26 -44.60
CA PRO A 649 -34.28 -0.97 -45.11
C PRO A 649 -34.66 -1.75 -46.39
N TYR A 650 -33.89 -2.79 -46.78
CA TYR A 650 -34.27 -3.56 -47.96
C TYR A 650 -34.27 -5.07 -47.68
N ASP A 651 -35.48 -5.58 -47.59
CA ASP A 651 -35.79 -7.02 -47.65
C ASP A 651 -35.47 -7.55 -49.07
N GLY A 652 -34.52 -8.48 -49.21
CA GLY A 652 -34.15 -9.09 -50.49
C GLY A 652 -33.00 -10.03 -50.32
N GLY A 653 -33.34 -11.33 -50.19
CA GLY A 653 -32.36 -12.40 -49.94
C GLY A 653 -31.18 -12.45 -50.94
N ALA A 654 -30.02 -12.26 -50.44
CA ALA A 654 -28.73 -12.74 -50.91
C ALA A 654 -27.78 -12.75 -49.72
N GLU A 655 -27.17 -13.88 -49.43
CA GLU A 655 -26.00 -14.00 -48.58
C GLU A 655 -24.93 -13.06 -49.15
N ARG A 656 -24.75 -11.87 -48.51
CA ARG A 656 -23.63 -10.99 -48.80
C ARG A 656 -22.45 -11.49 -47.97
N GLU A 657 -21.39 -11.91 -48.63
CA GLU A 657 -20.06 -11.92 -48.08
C GLU A 657 -19.82 -10.56 -47.40
N MET A 658 -19.57 -10.60 -46.11
CA MET A 658 -19.26 -9.40 -45.34
C MET A 658 -17.99 -8.79 -45.96
N ASP A 659 -18.06 -7.56 -46.45
CA ASP A 659 -16.96 -6.89 -47.12
C ASP A 659 -15.74 -6.91 -46.18
N SER A 660 -14.63 -7.48 -46.67
CA SER A 660 -13.37 -7.65 -45.93
C SER A 660 -12.85 -6.34 -45.33
N SER A 661 -13.20 -5.19 -45.95
CA SER A 661 -12.86 -3.86 -45.46
C SER A 661 -13.58 -3.49 -44.16
N LEU A 662 -14.84 -3.95 -43.96
CA LEU A 662 -15.63 -3.69 -42.74
C LEU A 662 -15.12 -4.54 -41.57
N SER A 663 -14.74 -5.78 -41.79
CA SER A 663 -14.13 -6.66 -40.79
C SER A 663 -12.80 -6.08 -40.28
N TYR A 664 -11.96 -5.63 -41.23
CA TYR A 664 -10.67 -4.99 -40.92
C TYR A 664 -10.79 -3.72 -40.07
N LEU A 665 -11.74 -2.86 -40.36
CA LEU A 665 -12.01 -1.65 -39.58
C LEU A 665 -12.50 -1.99 -38.14
N HIS A 666 -13.31 -3.03 -38.03
CA HIS A 666 -13.82 -3.50 -36.74
C HIS A 666 -12.70 -4.03 -35.82
N ASP A 667 -11.81 -4.90 -36.34
CA ASP A 667 -10.72 -5.48 -35.57
C ASP A 667 -9.71 -4.41 -35.11
N THR A 668 -9.45 -3.42 -35.96
CA THR A 668 -8.60 -2.26 -35.63
C THR A 668 -9.22 -1.40 -34.52
N PHE A 669 -10.54 -1.19 -34.58
CA PHE A 669 -11.27 -0.44 -33.55
C PHE A 669 -11.22 -1.18 -32.20
N GLU A 670 -11.48 -2.48 -32.16
CA GLU A 670 -11.42 -3.29 -30.95
C GLU A 670 -10.03 -3.22 -30.27
N LEU A 671 -8.95 -3.31 -31.06
CA LEU A 671 -7.61 -3.20 -30.48
C LEU A 671 -7.36 -1.84 -29.82
N LYS A 672 -7.82 -0.74 -30.44
CA LYS A 672 -7.74 0.61 -29.85
C LYS A 672 -8.53 0.71 -28.54
N GLU A 673 -9.75 0.20 -28.52
CA GLU A 673 -10.61 0.19 -27.33
C GLU A 673 -9.97 -0.66 -26.20
N MET A 674 -9.42 -1.83 -26.54
CA MET A 674 -8.74 -2.67 -25.57
C MET A 674 -7.51 -1.98 -24.97
N LEU A 675 -6.69 -1.28 -25.77
CA LEU A 675 -5.53 -0.53 -25.29
C LEU A 675 -5.91 0.63 -24.34
N SER A 676 -7.07 1.25 -24.56
CA SER A 676 -7.56 2.38 -23.74
C SER A 676 -8.27 1.93 -22.45
N ARG A 677 -8.50 0.61 -22.26
CA ARG A 677 -9.14 0.11 -21.03
C ARG A 677 -8.32 0.45 -19.79
N PRO A 678 -8.94 0.86 -18.69
CA PRO A 678 -8.24 1.32 -17.48
C PRO A 678 -7.22 0.33 -16.91
N ASN A 679 -7.45 -0.98 -17.02
CA ASN A 679 -6.52 -2.00 -16.53
C ASN A 679 -5.34 -2.25 -17.49
N ILE A 680 -5.46 -1.87 -18.75
CA ILE A 680 -4.46 -2.08 -19.80
C ILE A 680 -3.63 -0.82 -20.09
N ARG A 681 -4.27 0.35 -20.17
CA ARG A 681 -3.63 1.62 -20.53
C ARG A 681 -2.43 1.98 -19.67
N SER A 682 -1.61 2.91 -20.14
CA SER A 682 -0.41 3.38 -19.45
C SER A 682 -0.68 3.84 -18.02
N LYS A 683 0.23 3.51 -17.11
CA LYS A 683 0.27 3.96 -15.72
C LYS A 683 1.38 4.99 -15.49
N GLU A 684 1.94 5.54 -16.56
CA GLU A 684 3.02 6.53 -16.50
C GLU A 684 2.71 7.69 -15.57
N PHE A 685 1.44 8.14 -15.52
CA PHE A 685 0.98 9.22 -14.64
C PHE A 685 1.22 8.97 -13.13
N ILE A 686 1.33 7.71 -12.72
CA ILE A 686 1.72 7.33 -11.35
C ILE A 686 3.24 7.23 -11.28
N VAL A 687 3.85 6.48 -12.19
CA VAL A 687 5.29 6.14 -12.17
C VAL A 687 6.17 7.39 -12.15
N VAL A 688 5.81 8.43 -12.92
CA VAL A 688 6.59 9.68 -12.98
C VAL A 688 6.55 10.52 -11.71
N GLN A 689 5.67 10.19 -10.77
CA GLN A 689 5.61 10.88 -9.48
C GLN A 689 6.62 10.32 -8.47
N TYR A 690 7.13 9.12 -8.70
CA TYR A 690 8.01 8.42 -7.78
C TYR A 690 9.46 8.50 -8.23
N ASP A 691 10.38 8.77 -7.30
CA ASP A 691 11.80 8.66 -7.57
C ASP A 691 12.19 7.18 -7.63
N HIS A 692 12.70 6.74 -8.76
CA HIS A 692 13.17 5.37 -9.00
C HIS A 692 14.67 5.29 -9.30
N GLU A 693 15.38 6.43 -9.26
CA GLU A 693 16.81 6.55 -9.56
C GLU A 693 17.66 6.82 -8.31
N VAL A 694 17.03 7.24 -7.21
CA VAL A 694 17.74 7.48 -5.94
C VAL A 694 18.45 6.21 -5.48
N GLN A 695 19.62 6.34 -4.84
CA GLN A 695 20.61 5.28 -4.52
C GLN A 695 21.40 4.74 -5.73
N GLY A 696 21.10 5.15 -6.97
CA GLY A 696 21.86 4.81 -8.18
C GLY A 696 21.82 3.33 -8.57
N SER A 697 20.83 2.56 -8.07
CA SER A 697 20.76 1.11 -8.21
C SER A 697 19.92 0.61 -9.39
N SER A 698 19.18 1.49 -10.07
CA SER A 698 18.19 1.12 -11.11
C SER A 698 18.88 0.62 -12.40
N ILE A 699 18.62 -0.61 -12.81
CA ILE A 699 19.12 -1.24 -14.03
C ILE A 699 17.99 -1.35 -15.07
N LEU A 700 16.93 -2.09 -14.75
CA LEU A 700 15.75 -2.17 -15.58
C LEU A 700 14.65 -1.31 -14.93
N LYS A 701 14.37 -0.18 -15.58
CA LYS A 701 13.54 0.89 -15.04
C LYS A 701 12.04 0.59 -15.17
N PRO A 702 11.20 1.25 -14.37
CA PRO A 702 9.74 1.09 -14.47
C PRO A 702 9.14 1.56 -15.79
N LEU A 703 9.78 2.48 -16.50
CA LEU A 703 9.39 2.92 -17.85
C LEU A 703 10.48 2.52 -18.85
N GLN A 704 10.13 1.72 -19.84
CA GLN A 704 11.06 1.09 -20.77
C GLN A 704 10.89 1.58 -22.21
N GLY A 705 12.01 1.60 -22.92
CA GLY A 705 12.09 1.96 -24.31
C GLY A 705 11.80 3.44 -24.62
N LYS A 706 11.86 3.80 -25.88
CA LYS A 706 11.56 5.17 -26.37
C LYS A 706 10.10 5.58 -26.11
N GLY A 707 9.19 4.62 -26.18
CA GLY A 707 7.77 4.83 -25.93
C GLY A 707 7.36 4.84 -24.46
N ARG A 708 8.32 4.72 -23.51
CA ARG A 708 8.10 4.84 -22.07
C ARG A 708 6.96 3.94 -21.54
N VAL A 709 6.94 2.68 -21.98
CA VAL A 709 5.92 1.72 -21.56
C VAL A 709 6.25 1.18 -20.18
N CYS A 710 5.22 1.07 -19.33
CA CYS A 710 5.35 0.54 -17.96
C CYS A 710 5.82 -0.92 -17.97
N SER A 711 6.82 -1.22 -17.15
CA SER A 711 7.37 -2.55 -16.96
C SER A 711 6.53 -3.38 -15.99
N GLU A 712 6.51 -4.68 -16.21
CA GLU A 712 5.89 -5.68 -15.31
C GLU A 712 6.90 -6.27 -14.30
N ALA A 713 8.21 -5.94 -14.46
CA ALA A 713 9.29 -6.33 -13.56
C ALA A 713 10.42 -5.30 -13.63
N VAL A 714 11.21 -5.22 -12.57
CA VAL A 714 12.38 -4.32 -12.46
C VAL A 714 13.61 -5.08 -12.01
N VAL A 715 14.77 -4.52 -12.35
CA VAL A 715 16.09 -5.03 -11.93
C VAL A 715 16.83 -3.91 -11.25
N SER A 716 17.34 -4.18 -10.05
CA SER A 716 18.12 -3.24 -9.23
C SER A 716 19.47 -3.85 -8.87
N ARG A 717 20.52 -3.01 -8.80
CA ARG A 717 21.87 -3.39 -8.36
C ARG A 717 22.19 -2.75 -7.01
N PRO A 718 21.76 -3.34 -5.88
CA PRO A 718 21.91 -2.72 -4.56
C PRO A 718 23.37 -2.62 -4.09
N VAL A 719 24.21 -3.54 -4.52
CA VAL A 719 25.67 -3.51 -4.27
C VAL A 719 26.36 -3.03 -5.53
N LEU A 720 26.72 -1.74 -5.56
CA LEU A 720 27.21 -1.08 -6.79
C LEU A 720 28.53 -1.66 -7.34
N SER A 721 29.33 -2.36 -6.54
CA SER A 721 30.54 -3.08 -6.95
C SER A 721 30.27 -4.49 -7.47
N SER A 722 29.04 -5.03 -7.32
CA SER A 722 28.66 -6.37 -7.78
C SER A 722 28.02 -6.32 -9.17
N ASN A 723 28.21 -7.37 -9.97
CA ASN A 723 27.44 -7.56 -11.22
C ASN A 723 26.10 -8.27 -10.98
N LYS A 724 25.81 -8.76 -9.76
CA LYS A 724 24.53 -9.33 -9.41
C LYS A 724 23.47 -8.25 -9.19
N GLY A 725 22.24 -8.56 -9.51
CA GLY A 725 21.09 -7.70 -9.27
C GLY A 725 19.94 -8.42 -8.57
N VAL A 726 19.06 -7.65 -7.98
CA VAL A 726 17.75 -8.09 -7.47
C VAL A 726 16.71 -7.89 -8.55
N VAL A 727 15.93 -8.92 -8.83
CA VAL A 727 14.77 -8.84 -9.73
C VAL A 727 13.49 -8.89 -8.88
N LYS A 728 12.57 -7.98 -9.15
CA LYS A 728 11.26 -7.90 -8.49
C LYS A 728 10.15 -7.84 -9.51
N SER A 729 9.08 -8.62 -9.27
CA SER A 729 7.87 -8.61 -10.08
C SER A 729 6.63 -8.88 -9.23
N GLN A 730 5.45 -8.66 -9.82
CA GLN A 730 4.16 -8.88 -9.17
C GLN A 730 3.20 -9.59 -10.11
N GLY A 731 2.23 -10.33 -9.53
CA GLY A 731 1.13 -10.95 -10.25
C GLY A 731 -0.17 -10.81 -9.49
N PHE A 732 -1.22 -10.36 -10.17
CA PHE A 732 -2.54 -10.10 -9.63
C PHE A 732 -3.62 -10.58 -10.60
N GLY A 733 -4.68 -11.19 -10.13
CA GLY A 733 -5.69 -11.76 -10.99
C GLY A 733 -7.09 -11.85 -10.37
N SER A 734 -7.54 -10.84 -9.62
CA SER A 734 -8.79 -10.89 -8.86
C SER A 734 -10.05 -11.19 -9.68
N SER A 735 -10.15 -10.75 -10.95
CA SER A 735 -11.32 -10.99 -11.79
C SER A 735 -11.66 -12.47 -11.97
N TYR A 736 -10.65 -13.33 -12.11
CA TYR A 736 -10.84 -14.77 -12.28
C TYR A 736 -11.47 -15.45 -11.06
N GLY A 737 -11.28 -14.85 -9.85
CA GLY A 737 -11.82 -15.34 -8.60
C GLY A 737 -13.35 -15.37 -8.51
N GLU A 738 -14.05 -14.69 -9.41
CA GLU A 738 -15.50 -14.77 -9.51
C GLU A 738 -15.98 -16.13 -10.06
N ILE A 739 -15.11 -16.81 -10.81
CA ILE A 739 -15.37 -18.15 -11.33
C ILE A 739 -14.67 -19.19 -10.47
N ASP A 740 -13.35 -19.04 -10.25
CA ASP A 740 -12.57 -20.01 -9.47
C ASP A 740 -11.34 -19.34 -8.82
N THR A 741 -11.34 -19.24 -7.49
CA THR A 741 -10.22 -18.66 -6.73
C THR A 741 -8.97 -19.54 -6.73
N TYR A 742 -9.08 -20.85 -6.98
CA TYR A 742 -7.92 -21.74 -7.18
C TYR A 742 -7.12 -21.34 -8.43
N HIS A 743 -7.81 -21.19 -9.57
CA HIS A 743 -7.17 -20.77 -10.81
C HIS A 743 -6.74 -19.28 -10.75
N MET A 744 -7.48 -18.43 -10.06
CA MET A 744 -7.06 -17.04 -9.80
C MET A 744 -5.68 -17.01 -9.10
N ALA A 745 -5.51 -17.76 -8.03
CA ALA A 745 -4.24 -17.82 -7.29
C ALA A 745 -3.11 -18.45 -8.13
N ALA A 746 -3.42 -19.51 -8.89
CA ALA A 746 -2.47 -20.11 -9.81
C ALA A 746 -1.96 -19.11 -10.86
N CYS A 747 -2.87 -18.31 -11.44
CA CYS A 747 -2.54 -17.27 -12.42
C CYS A 747 -1.70 -16.14 -11.79
N ALA A 748 -2.03 -15.70 -10.57
CA ALA A 748 -1.24 -14.69 -9.87
C ALA A 748 0.21 -15.17 -9.64
N ILE A 749 0.40 -16.43 -9.24
CA ILE A 749 1.72 -17.05 -9.05
C ILE A 749 2.48 -17.13 -10.39
N ASP A 750 1.86 -17.68 -11.44
CA ASP A 750 2.53 -17.79 -12.74
C ASP A 750 2.87 -16.42 -13.33
N THR A 751 1.97 -15.44 -13.21
CA THR A 751 2.21 -14.07 -13.69
C THR A 751 3.41 -13.44 -12.99
N ALA A 752 3.52 -13.55 -11.65
CA ALA A 752 4.68 -13.04 -10.92
C ALA A 752 5.97 -13.73 -11.36
N ILE A 753 5.99 -15.07 -11.43
CA ILE A 753 7.15 -15.87 -11.87
C ILE A 753 7.52 -15.54 -13.31
N ARG A 754 6.56 -15.47 -14.22
CA ARG A 754 6.75 -15.22 -15.63
C ARG A 754 7.34 -13.83 -15.93
N ASN A 755 6.82 -12.79 -15.24
CA ASN A 755 7.37 -11.44 -15.33
C ASN A 755 8.81 -11.38 -14.82
N TYR A 756 9.08 -12.04 -13.67
CA TYR A 756 10.42 -12.17 -13.10
C TYR A 756 11.41 -12.83 -14.08
N VAL A 757 11.01 -13.94 -14.67
CA VAL A 757 11.83 -14.69 -15.62
C VAL A 757 12.04 -13.89 -16.90
N ALA A 758 11.00 -13.24 -17.45
CA ALA A 758 11.08 -12.43 -18.65
C ALA A 758 12.11 -11.30 -18.55
N ALA A 759 12.24 -10.68 -17.35
CA ALA A 759 13.22 -9.65 -17.07
C ALA A 759 14.67 -10.18 -16.89
N GLY A 760 14.88 -11.50 -16.90
CA GLY A 760 16.21 -12.13 -16.76
C GLY A 760 16.46 -12.78 -15.41
N GLY A 761 15.48 -12.80 -14.51
CA GLY A 761 15.58 -13.42 -13.19
C GLY A 761 15.83 -14.93 -13.25
N ASN A 762 16.67 -15.45 -12.34
CA ASN A 762 17.01 -16.87 -12.27
C ASN A 762 15.90 -17.67 -11.58
N ILE A 763 15.16 -18.51 -12.32
CA ILE A 763 14.04 -19.34 -11.81
C ILE A 763 14.46 -20.29 -10.65
N ASN A 764 15.74 -20.60 -10.49
CA ASN A 764 16.27 -21.43 -9.42
C ASN A 764 16.68 -20.62 -8.18
N HIS A 765 16.64 -19.30 -8.26
CA HIS A 765 16.91 -18.39 -7.15
C HIS A 765 15.76 -17.39 -7.00
N LEU A 766 14.58 -17.90 -6.71
CA LEU A 766 13.33 -17.16 -6.67
C LEU A 766 12.53 -17.56 -5.42
N ALA A 767 12.03 -16.56 -4.71
CA ALA A 767 11.09 -16.71 -3.61
C ALA A 767 9.81 -15.89 -3.86
N LEU A 768 8.73 -16.27 -3.19
CA LEU A 768 7.42 -15.64 -3.29
C LEU A 768 6.99 -15.05 -1.95
N LEU A 769 6.13 -14.02 -2.03
CA LEU A 769 5.34 -13.50 -0.94
C LEU A 769 3.88 -13.47 -1.37
N ASP A 770 2.99 -13.89 -0.50
CA ASP A 770 1.55 -13.81 -0.68
C ASP A 770 0.98 -12.60 0.07
N ASN A 771 -0.02 -11.96 -0.53
CA ASN A 771 -0.76 -10.88 0.11
C ASN A 771 -2.25 -11.02 -0.21
N PHE A 772 -2.97 -11.67 0.73
CA PHE A 772 -4.40 -11.93 0.60
C PHE A 772 -5.21 -10.71 1.05
N CYS A 773 -6.14 -10.26 0.22
CA CYS A 773 -7.20 -9.32 0.63
C CYS A 773 -8.56 -9.97 0.41
N TRP A 774 -9.30 -10.17 1.49
CA TRP A 774 -10.58 -10.87 1.47
C TRP A 774 -11.70 -10.05 2.12
N CYS A 775 -12.91 -10.26 1.69
CA CYS A 775 -14.12 -9.77 2.34
C CYS A 775 -14.43 -10.58 3.63
N ASP A 776 -15.65 -10.52 4.14
CA ASP A 776 -16.09 -11.23 5.35
C ASP A 776 -15.78 -12.75 5.25
N ALA A 777 -14.68 -13.15 5.87
CA ALA A 777 -14.19 -14.54 5.86
C ALA A 777 -14.92 -15.46 6.87
N TYR A 778 -15.81 -14.94 7.70
CA TYR A 778 -16.75 -15.78 8.46
C TYR A 778 -17.93 -16.26 7.61
N ASN A 779 -18.17 -15.68 6.43
CA ASN A 779 -19.09 -16.24 5.46
C ASN A 779 -18.54 -17.57 4.93
N PRO A 780 -19.25 -18.72 5.09
CA PRO A 780 -18.72 -20.04 4.74
C PRO A 780 -18.33 -20.19 3.26
N GLU A 781 -19.02 -19.49 2.35
CA GLU A 781 -18.74 -19.54 0.92
C GLU A 781 -17.47 -18.71 0.58
N ARG A 782 -17.28 -17.55 1.22
CA ARG A 782 -16.07 -16.74 1.10
C ARG A 782 -14.85 -17.44 1.72
N LEU A 783 -15.06 -18.13 2.83
CA LEU A 783 -14.04 -18.96 3.45
C LEU A 783 -13.64 -20.14 2.56
N TRP A 784 -14.61 -20.77 1.86
CA TRP A 784 -14.32 -21.81 0.86
C TRP A 784 -13.43 -21.28 -0.27
N GLN A 785 -13.75 -20.08 -0.78
CA GLN A 785 -12.93 -19.41 -1.79
C GLN A 785 -11.49 -19.16 -1.29
N LEU A 786 -11.33 -18.74 -0.03
CA LEU A 786 -10.02 -18.53 0.60
C LEU A 786 -9.23 -19.84 0.73
N LYS A 787 -9.88 -20.92 1.20
CA LYS A 787 -9.31 -22.27 1.29
C LYS A 787 -8.79 -22.74 -0.07
N ARG A 788 -9.58 -22.55 -1.13
CA ARG A 788 -9.20 -22.90 -2.51
C ARG A 788 -7.99 -22.11 -3.02
N ALA A 789 -7.92 -20.81 -2.74
CA ALA A 789 -6.78 -19.98 -3.11
C ALA A 789 -5.50 -20.39 -2.36
N ALA A 790 -5.60 -20.70 -1.05
CA ALA A 790 -4.47 -21.17 -0.26
C ALA A 790 -3.98 -22.57 -0.72
N GLU A 791 -4.91 -23.48 -1.08
CA GLU A 791 -4.58 -24.78 -1.70
C GLU A 791 -3.77 -24.60 -3.00
N ALA A 792 -4.17 -23.64 -3.87
CA ALA A 792 -3.44 -23.34 -5.08
C ALA A 792 -2.03 -22.82 -4.78
N CYS A 793 -1.88 -21.96 -3.77
CA CYS A 793 -0.55 -21.49 -3.34
C CYS A 793 0.38 -22.66 -3.02
N TYR A 794 -0.09 -23.66 -2.26
CA TYR A 794 0.69 -24.86 -1.98
C TYR A 794 1.04 -25.64 -3.25
N ASN A 795 0.04 -25.95 -4.08
CA ASN A 795 0.21 -26.81 -5.25
C ASN A 795 1.17 -26.18 -6.28
N PHE A 796 1.04 -24.86 -6.54
CA PHE A 796 1.86 -24.19 -7.55
C PHE A 796 3.24 -23.80 -7.03
N ALA A 797 3.38 -23.37 -5.77
CA ALA A 797 4.69 -23.10 -5.19
C ALA A 797 5.56 -24.36 -5.18
N THR A 798 5.01 -25.52 -4.77
CA THR A 798 5.73 -26.82 -4.77
C THR A 798 6.05 -27.29 -6.18
N ALA A 799 5.13 -27.14 -7.15
CA ALA A 799 5.35 -27.53 -8.54
C ALA A 799 6.38 -26.64 -9.25
N PHE A 800 6.40 -25.34 -8.99
CA PHE A 800 7.43 -24.41 -9.45
C PHE A 800 8.71 -24.46 -8.62
N LYS A 801 8.71 -25.10 -7.45
CA LYS A 801 9.82 -25.09 -6.50
C LYS A 801 10.23 -23.68 -6.07
N THR A 802 9.26 -22.80 -5.85
CA THR A 802 9.45 -21.41 -5.45
C THR A 802 8.85 -21.21 -4.05
N PRO A 803 9.69 -21.14 -2.99
CA PRO A 803 9.20 -21.08 -1.61
C PRO A 803 8.52 -19.73 -1.33
N PHE A 804 7.49 -19.73 -0.48
CA PHE A 804 7.03 -18.52 0.21
C PHE A 804 7.97 -18.20 1.37
N ILE A 805 8.38 -16.95 1.53
CA ILE A 805 9.30 -16.54 2.59
C ILE A 805 8.66 -15.62 3.63
N SER A 806 7.63 -14.91 3.25
CA SER A 806 6.78 -14.05 4.06
C SER A 806 5.42 -13.91 3.39
N GLY A 807 4.48 -13.28 4.05
CA GLY A 807 3.16 -13.01 3.51
C GLY A 807 2.34 -12.12 4.43
N LYS A 808 1.14 -11.77 3.99
CA LYS A 808 0.17 -10.99 4.74
C LYS A 808 -1.24 -11.36 4.33
N ASP A 809 -2.16 -11.29 5.28
CA ASP A 809 -3.59 -11.34 5.00
C ASP A 809 -4.31 -10.11 5.59
N SER A 810 -5.32 -9.66 4.87
CA SER A 810 -6.23 -8.59 5.28
C SER A 810 -7.65 -9.08 5.04
N MET A 811 -8.40 -9.30 6.13
CA MET A 811 -9.77 -9.77 6.10
C MET A 811 -10.76 -8.62 6.26
N PHE A 812 -12.04 -8.89 6.03
CA PHE A 812 -13.15 -7.93 6.20
C PHE A 812 -12.99 -6.65 5.36
N ASN A 813 -12.51 -6.79 4.10
CA ASN A 813 -12.46 -5.68 3.17
C ASN A 813 -13.85 -5.39 2.60
N ASP A 814 -14.81 -5.14 3.50
CA ASP A 814 -16.19 -4.77 3.20
C ASP A 814 -16.44 -3.32 3.60
N PHE A 815 -17.31 -2.66 2.85
CA PHE A 815 -17.98 -1.43 3.26
C PHE A 815 -19.39 -1.76 3.72
N LYS A 816 -19.76 -1.33 4.93
CA LYS A 816 -21.11 -1.48 5.50
C LYS A 816 -21.64 -0.09 5.83
N GLY A 817 -22.53 0.42 5.02
CA GLY A 817 -23.04 1.80 5.14
C GLY A 817 -24.44 1.96 4.56
N TYR A 818 -24.71 3.14 4.00
CA TYR A 818 -26.01 3.55 3.52
C TYR A 818 -25.89 4.29 2.18
N ASP A 819 -26.92 4.19 1.35
CA ASP A 819 -27.05 4.96 0.11
C ASP A 819 -27.64 6.37 0.36
N GLU A 820 -27.88 7.11 -0.69
CA GLU A 820 -28.51 8.45 -0.64
C GLU A 820 -29.98 8.44 -0.15
N ASN A 821 -30.64 7.27 -0.18
CA ASN A 821 -32.01 7.08 0.32
C ASN A 821 -32.04 6.65 1.80
N GLY A 822 -30.87 6.34 2.40
CA GLY A 822 -30.73 5.82 3.76
C GLY A 822 -30.96 4.31 3.85
N GLU A 823 -30.94 3.60 2.70
CA GLU A 823 -31.01 2.16 2.65
C GLU A 823 -29.65 1.54 2.95
N LYS A 824 -29.62 0.42 3.67
CA LYS A 824 -28.37 -0.28 3.99
C LYS A 824 -27.69 -0.81 2.72
N VAL A 825 -26.41 -0.56 2.61
CA VAL A 825 -25.57 -1.04 1.51
C VAL A 825 -24.36 -1.80 2.07
N ILE A 826 -24.11 -2.98 1.51
CA ILE A 826 -22.88 -3.74 1.78
C ILE A 826 -22.16 -3.92 0.45
N ILE A 827 -20.90 -3.49 0.39
CA ILE A 827 -20.04 -3.66 -0.78
C ILE A 827 -18.83 -4.47 -0.34
N SER A 828 -18.73 -5.69 -0.82
CA SER A 828 -17.61 -6.58 -0.54
C SER A 828 -16.54 -6.43 -1.62
N ALA A 829 -15.29 -6.21 -1.21
CA ALA A 829 -14.16 -6.30 -2.14
C ALA A 829 -14.11 -7.70 -2.76
N PRO A 830 -13.79 -7.84 -4.06
CA PRO A 830 -13.60 -9.15 -4.67
C PRO A 830 -12.44 -9.89 -3.99
N PRO A 831 -12.49 -11.24 -3.92
CA PRO A 831 -11.34 -12.04 -3.52
C PRO A 831 -10.10 -11.61 -4.29
N SER A 832 -9.06 -11.17 -3.59
CA SER A 832 -7.86 -10.61 -4.20
C SER A 832 -6.61 -11.25 -3.61
N LEU A 833 -5.66 -11.59 -4.48
CA LEU A 833 -4.36 -12.11 -4.11
C LEU A 833 -3.28 -11.43 -4.95
N LEU A 834 -2.41 -10.70 -4.30
CA LEU A 834 -1.18 -10.19 -4.91
C LEU A 834 -0.03 -11.11 -4.56
N ILE A 835 0.60 -11.69 -5.57
CA ILE A 835 1.86 -12.45 -5.42
C ILE A 835 3.00 -11.54 -5.81
N SER A 836 3.98 -11.43 -4.91
CA SER A 836 5.27 -10.78 -5.19
C SER A 836 6.34 -11.86 -5.40
N ALA A 837 7.15 -11.72 -6.42
CA ALA A 837 8.29 -12.57 -6.71
C ALA A 837 9.58 -11.78 -6.54
N ILE A 838 10.55 -12.35 -5.82
CA ILE A 838 11.86 -11.76 -5.56
C ILE A 838 12.96 -12.80 -5.72
N GLY A 839 14.05 -12.40 -6.31
CA GLY A 839 15.25 -13.22 -6.45
C GLY A 839 16.36 -12.46 -7.15
N ILE A 840 17.30 -13.18 -7.73
CA ILE A 840 18.50 -12.55 -8.30
C ILE A 840 18.62 -12.78 -9.80
N ILE A 841 19.35 -11.86 -10.43
CA ILE A 841 19.99 -12.03 -11.72
C ILE A 841 21.51 -12.10 -11.47
N GLU A 842 22.17 -13.12 -12.04
CA GLU A 842 23.59 -13.37 -11.78
C GLU A 842 24.51 -12.32 -12.42
N ASN A 843 24.09 -11.76 -13.56
CA ASN A 843 24.75 -10.65 -14.23
C ASN A 843 23.70 -9.66 -14.75
N ILE A 844 23.74 -8.43 -14.27
CA ILE A 844 22.82 -7.36 -14.65
C ILE A 844 22.84 -7.04 -16.15
N GLU A 845 23.93 -7.33 -16.86
CA GLU A 845 24.01 -7.17 -18.32
C GLU A 845 23.04 -8.11 -19.08
N ASN A 846 22.58 -9.18 -18.41
CA ASN A 846 21.60 -10.11 -18.92
C ASN A 846 20.16 -9.67 -18.68
N ALA A 847 19.94 -8.48 -18.14
CA ALA A 847 18.58 -7.94 -17.93
C ALA A 847 17.93 -7.66 -19.30
N VAL A 848 16.69 -8.14 -19.46
CA VAL A 848 15.96 -8.06 -20.72
C VAL A 848 14.78 -7.11 -20.58
N SER A 849 14.75 -6.07 -21.39
CA SER A 849 13.63 -5.11 -21.45
C SER A 849 12.57 -5.55 -22.47
N LEU A 850 11.38 -4.95 -22.36
CA LEU A 850 10.22 -5.31 -23.17
C LEU A 850 10.24 -4.70 -24.60
N ASP A 851 11.04 -3.65 -24.83
CA ASP A 851 11.06 -2.90 -26.09
C ASP A 851 11.79 -3.67 -27.20
N VAL A 852 11.18 -3.82 -28.37
CA VAL A 852 11.85 -4.36 -29.56
C VAL A 852 13.02 -3.47 -29.98
N LYS A 853 14.11 -4.07 -30.51
CA LYS A 853 15.40 -3.35 -30.70
C LYS A 853 15.72 -3.02 -32.14
N MET A 854 15.62 -4.00 -33.04
CA MET A 854 16.14 -3.88 -34.40
C MET A 854 15.15 -4.36 -35.47
N PRO A 855 14.98 -3.63 -36.55
CA PRO A 855 14.29 -4.17 -37.73
C PRO A 855 14.95 -5.46 -38.20
N GLY A 856 14.14 -6.47 -38.55
CA GLY A 856 14.57 -7.80 -38.93
C GLY A 856 14.64 -8.81 -37.82
N ASP A 857 14.60 -8.41 -36.55
CA ASP A 857 14.51 -9.33 -35.40
C ASP A 857 13.26 -10.21 -35.56
N LEU A 858 13.42 -11.52 -35.32
CA LEU A 858 12.34 -12.50 -35.40
C LEU A 858 11.52 -12.49 -34.12
N ILE A 859 10.20 -12.53 -34.26
CA ILE A 859 9.23 -12.50 -33.13
C ILE A 859 8.74 -13.91 -32.89
N TYR A 860 8.97 -14.42 -31.67
CA TYR A 860 8.54 -15.76 -31.25
C TYR A 860 7.53 -15.67 -30.08
N VAL A 861 6.55 -16.57 -30.14
CA VAL A 861 5.69 -16.89 -28.97
C VAL A 861 6.16 -18.21 -28.38
N LEU A 862 6.47 -18.19 -27.10
CA LEU A 862 6.76 -19.37 -26.29
C LEU A 862 5.51 -19.74 -25.51
N GLY A 863 5.13 -21.04 -25.50
CA GLY A 863 3.92 -21.53 -24.83
C GLY A 863 2.70 -21.64 -25.77
N THR A 864 1.57 -22.05 -25.22
CA THR A 864 0.34 -22.34 -25.99
C THR A 864 -0.76 -21.34 -25.59
N THR A 865 -1.46 -20.81 -26.59
CA THR A 865 -2.71 -20.07 -26.39
C THR A 865 -3.87 -21.07 -26.22
N HIS A 866 -4.76 -20.84 -25.29
CA HIS A 866 -5.96 -21.64 -25.05
C HIS A 866 -7.22 -20.77 -25.17
N ASP A 867 -8.37 -21.39 -25.31
CA ASP A 867 -9.68 -20.72 -25.27
C ASP A 867 -10.03 -20.39 -23.82
N GLU A 868 -9.41 -19.32 -23.31
CA GLU A 868 -9.45 -18.89 -21.91
C GLU A 868 -9.80 -17.40 -21.82
N LEU A 869 -11.01 -17.05 -22.28
CA LEU A 869 -11.53 -15.67 -22.26
C LEU A 869 -12.34 -15.36 -20.99
N GLY A 870 -12.63 -16.37 -20.15
CA GLY A 870 -13.45 -16.21 -18.96
C GLY A 870 -12.90 -15.18 -17.98
N ARG A 871 -13.68 -14.11 -17.72
CA ARG A 871 -13.32 -12.96 -16.90
C ARG A 871 -12.06 -12.20 -17.32
N SER A 872 -11.61 -12.39 -18.58
CA SER A 872 -10.56 -11.58 -19.21
C SER A 872 -11.04 -10.15 -19.46
N GLU A 873 -10.10 -9.23 -19.68
CA GLU A 873 -10.42 -7.85 -20.09
C GLU A 873 -11.21 -7.82 -21.41
N TYR A 874 -10.96 -8.78 -22.30
CA TYR A 874 -11.73 -8.87 -23.55
C TYR A 874 -13.18 -9.31 -23.31
N GLN A 875 -13.42 -10.30 -22.43
CA GLN A 875 -14.80 -10.67 -22.07
C GLN A 875 -15.55 -9.52 -21.41
N LEU A 876 -14.88 -8.80 -20.51
CA LEU A 876 -15.47 -7.63 -19.83
C LEU A 876 -15.79 -6.47 -20.81
N TYR A 877 -15.09 -6.41 -21.94
CA TYR A 877 -15.35 -5.45 -23.01
C TYR A 877 -16.45 -5.93 -23.98
N SER A 878 -16.30 -7.12 -24.53
CA SER A 878 -17.15 -7.63 -25.63
C SER A 878 -18.47 -8.24 -25.15
N GLY A 879 -18.57 -8.66 -23.88
CA GLY A 879 -19.71 -9.39 -23.34
C GLY A 879 -19.86 -10.82 -23.85
N ILE A 880 -18.80 -11.39 -24.46
CA ILE A 880 -18.81 -12.77 -24.97
C ILE A 880 -19.10 -13.78 -23.85
N ASP A 881 -19.94 -14.76 -24.10
CA ASP A 881 -20.22 -15.82 -23.13
C ASP A 881 -19.09 -16.86 -23.13
N ASN A 882 -18.18 -16.74 -22.18
CA ASN A 882 -17.08 -17.66 -21.95
C ASN A 882 -16.79 -17.74 -20.43
N ASN A 883 -16.87 -18.94 -19.87
CA ASN A 883 -16.62 -19.15 -18.43
C ASN A 883 -15.31 -19.91 -18.19
N ASN A 884 -14.46 -20.05 -19.17
CA ASN A 884 -13.19 -20.74 -19.04
C ASN A 884 -12.09 -19.76 -18.64
N VAL A 885 -11.76 -19.72 -17.35
CA VAL A 885 -10.66 -18.90 -16.83
C VAL A 885 -9.30 -19.49 -17.21
N PRO A 886 -8.25 -18.66 -17.30
CA PRO A 886 -6.89 -19.14 -17.53
C PRO A 886 -6.44 -20.18 -16.50
N LYS A 887 -5.68 -21.16 -16.99
CA LYS A 887 -5.15 -22.28 -16.18
C LYS A 887 -3.63 -22.37 -16.33
N VAL A 888 -2.99 -22.83 -15.28
CA VAL A 888 -1.53 -22.98 -15.25
C VAL A 888 -1.16 -24.46 -15.28
N ASN A 889 -0.26 -24.84 -16.20
CA ASN A 889 0.45 -26.11 -16.14
C ASN A 889 1.88 -25.88 -15.65
N ALA A 890 2.06 -25.90 -14.34
CA ALA A 890 3.33 -25.56 -13.69
C ALA A 890 4.51 -26.40 -14.19
N LYS A 891 4.30 -27.69 -14.51
CA LYS A 891 5.37 -28.58 -15.02
C LYS A 891 5.88 -28.15 -16.39
N SER A 892 4.99 -27.80 -17.30
CA SER A 892 5.34 -27.29 -18.63
C SER A 892 5.95 -25.90 -18.55
N ALA A 893 5.35 -25.02 -17.73
CA ALA A 893 5.81 -23.66 -17.50
C ALA A 893 7.25 -23.66 -16.91
N ARG A 894 7.52 -24.47 -15.89
CA ARG A 894 8.86 -24.61 -15.29
C ARG A 894 9.92 -24.97 -16.32
N LYS A 895 9.65 -25.97 -17.18
CA LYS A 895 10.56 -26.38 -18.25
C LYS A 895 10.83 -25.23 -19.22
N LEU A 896 9.80 -24.50 -19.61
CA LEU A 896 9.92 -23.34 -20.49
C LEU A 896 10.81 -22.28 -19.85
N TYR A 897 10.58 -21.94 -18.57
CA TYR A 897 11.34 -20.92 -17.84
C TYR A 897 12.81 -21.30 -17.64
N GLU A 898 13.10 -22.57 -17.40
CA GLU A 898 14.48 -23.07 -17.36
C GLU A 898 15.20 -22.94 -18.69
N ARG A 899 14.54 -23.26 -19.82
CA ARG A 899 15.09 -23.07 -21.16
C ARG A 899 15.27 -21.59 -21.50
N TYR A 900 14.31 -20.76 -21.11
CA TYR A 900 14.38 -19.31 -21.29
C TYR A 900 15.57 -18.73 -20.53
N ASN A 901 15.78 -19.10 -19.27
CA ASN A 901 16.95 -18.66 -18.51
C ASN A 901 18.28 -19.08 -19.19
N GLN A 902 18.33 -20.25 -19.82
CA GLN A 902 19.51 -20.66 -20.59
C GLN A 902 19.69 -19.77 -21.83
N ALA A 903 18.61 -19.45 -22.55
CA ALA A 903 18.66 -18.56 -23.71
C ALA A 903 19.19 -17.14 -23.36
N ILE A 904 18.82 -16.64 -22.17
CA ILE A 904 19.36 -15.37 -21.64
C ILE A 904 20.85 -15.47 -21.37
N LYS A 905 21.31 -16.50 -20.65
CA LYS A 905 22.75 -16.72 -20.38
C LYS A 905 23.57 -16.83 -21.66
N ASP A 906 23.00 -17.38 -22.69
CA ASP A 906 23.61 -17.54 -24.00
C ASP A 906 23.56 -16.25 -24.87
N GLY A 907 22.95 -15.17 -24.39
CA GLY A 907 22.80 -13.89 -25.09
C GLY A 907 21.92 -13.98 -26.36
N ILE A 908 20.94 -14.89 -26.39
CA ILE A 908 20.07 -15.12 -27.55
C ILE A 908 18.89 -14.16 -27.59
N ILE A 909 18.32 -13.85 -26.42
CA ILE A 909 17.10 -13.03 -26.29
C ILE A 909 17.46 -11.54 -26.43
N VAL A 910 16.74 -10.83 -27.28
CA VAL A 910 16.93 -9.39 -27.51
C VAL A 910 15.91 -8.56 -26.74
N SER A 911 14.65 -8.96 -26.75
CA SER A 911 13.60 -8.37 -25.92
C SER A 911 12.59 -9.42 -25.48
N ALA A 912 11.87 -9.15 -24.38
CA ALA A 912 10.83 -10.07 -23.89
C ALA A 912 9.72 -9.35 -23.13
N ILE A 913 8.50 -9.82 -23.29
CA ILE A 913 7.33 -9.41 -22.52
C ILE A 913 6.42 -10.62 -22.26
N ALA A 914 5.89 -10.71 -21.05
CA ALA A 914 4.87 -11.71 -20.73
C ALA A 914 3.48 -11.21 -21.15
N PRO A 915 2.71 -11.95 -21.96
CA PRO A 915 1.32 -11.64 -22.23
C PRO A 915 0.49 -11.75 -20.92
N ASN A 916 -0.01 -10.62 -20.43
CA ASN A 916 -0.83 -10.50 -19.23
C ASN A 916 -2.26 -10.06 -19.63
N LEU A 917 -2.84 -9.07 -18.90
CA LEU A 917 -4.18 -8.54 -19.20
C LEU A 917 -4.30 -8.07 -20.66
N GLY A 918 -5.36 -8.53 -21.32
CA GLY A 918 -5.63 -8.28 -22.74
C GLY A 918 -4.88 -9.18 -23.72
N GLY A 919 -4.06 -10.13 -23.23
CA GLY A 919 -3.49 -11.22 -24.04
C GLY A 919 -2.31 -10.83 -24.92
N LEU A 920 -2.08 -11.68 -25.96
CA LEU A 920 -0.88 -11.62 -26.81
C LEU A 920 -0.75 -10.32 -27.59
N ILE A 921 -1.85 -9.85 -28.18
CA ILE A 921 -1.82 -8.67 -29.07
C ILE A 921 -1.51 -7.39 -28.29
N ILE A 922 -1.97 -7.28 -27.04
CA ILE A 922 -1.67 -6.16 -26.15
C ILE A 922 -0.19 -6.17 -25.74
N ALA A 923 0.35 -7.33 -25.41
CA ALA A 923 1.79 -7.46 -25.11
C ALA A 923 2.65 -7.06 -26.32
N LEU A 924 2.29 -7.52 -27.52
CA LEU A 924 2.97 -7.13 -28.76
C LEU A 924 2.89 -5.61 -29.01
N ALA A 925 1.69 -5.03 -28.94
CA ALA A 925 1.51 -3.59 -29.11
C ALA A 925 2.36 -2.78 -28.12
N LYS A 926 2.38 -3.15 -26.85
CA LYS A 926 3.23 -2.53 -25.82
C LYS A 926 4.72 -2.61 -26.17
N SER A 927 5.18 -3.77 -26.65
CA SER A 927 6.59 -3.99 -27.02
C SER A 927 7.01 -3.15 -28.24
N LEU A 928 6.13 -3.03 -29.23
CA LEU A 928 6.35 -2.20 -30.43
C LEU A 928 6.33 -0.70 -30.09
N ILE A 929 5.36 -0.23 -29.30
CA ILE A 929 5.29 1.16 -28.83
C ILE A 929 6.58 1.51 -28.08
N ALA A 930 7.01 0.63 -27.17
CA ALA A 930 8.23 0.84 -26.39
C ALA A 930 9.48 0.97 -27.27
N GLY A 931 9.60 0.13 -28.31
CA GLY A 931 10.75 0.14 -29.22
C GLY A 931 10.70 1.22 -30.30
N ASP A 932 9.53 1.83 -30.55
CA ASP A 932 9.25 2.75 -31.64
C ASP A 932 9.50 2.11 -33.03
N LEU A 933 9.13 0.81 -33.17
CA LEU A 933 9.28 -0.01 -34.38
C LEU A 933 7.99 -0.78 -34.66
N GLY A 934 7.75 -1.14 -35.97
CA GLY A 934 6.58 -1.91 -36.34
C GLY A 934 6.83 -3.44 -36.41
N ALA A 935 5.83 -4.17 -36.86
CA ALA A 935 5.92 -5.62 -37.07
C ALA A 935 5.00 -6.14 -38.16
N GLU A 936 5.43 -7.22 -38.84
CA GLU A 936 4.62 -8.08 -39.68
C GLU A 936 4.34 -9.39 -38.93
N ILE A 937 3.07 -9.76 -38.78
CA ILE A 937 2.61 -10.91 -37.96
C ILE A 937 1.65 -11.78 -38.73
N ASP A 938 1.79 -13.09 -38.58
CA ASP A 938 0.83 -14.11 -39.09
C ASP A 938 0.26 -14.88 -37.87
N LEU A 939 -1.01 -14.60 -37.52
CA LEU A 939 -1.68 -15.24 -36.38
C LEU A 939 -1.90 -16.75 -36.58
N SER A 940 -1.93 -17.22 -37.80
CA SER A 940 -2.09 -18.67 -38.11
C SER A 940 -0.92 -19.51 -37.59
N LEU A 941 0.22 -18.85 -37.29
CA LEU A 941 1.43 -19.49 -36.78
C LEU A 941 1.44 -19.56 -35.25
N VAL A 942 0.52 -18.90 -34.57
CA VAL A 942 0.48 -18.91 -33.10
C VAL A 942 0.05 -20.30 -32.59
N PRO A 943 0.82 -20.92 -31.69
CA PRO A 943 0.43 -22.21 -31.12
C PRO A 943 -0.89 -22.09 -30.34
N ILE A 944 -1.90 -22.82 -30.75
CA ILE A 944 -3.23 -22.84 -30.11
C ILE A 944 -3.60 -24.26 -29.68
N GLY A 945 -4.21 -24.35 -28.46
CA GLY A 945 -4.82 -25.58 -27.96
C GLY A 945 -6.12 -25.91 -28.66
N LYS A 946 -6.69 -27.08 -28.35
CA LYS A 946 -7.98 -27.49 -28.91
C LYS A 946 -9.08 -26.52 -28.47
N THR A 947 -9.86 -26.01 -29.43
CA THR A 947 -11.07 -25.22 -29.21
C THR A 947 -12.17 -25.68 -30.17
N GLN A 948 -13.42 -25.52 -29.71
CA GLN A 948 -14.61 -25.68 -30.57
C GLN A 948 -15.11 -24.33 -31.11
N ASN A 949 -14.59 -23.21 -30.59
CA ASN A 949 -14.99 -21.85 -30.92
C ASN A 949 -14.20 -21.33 -32.14
N THR A 950 -14.35 -21.98 -33.28
CA THR A 950 -13.61 -21.66 -34.54
C THR A 950 -13.98 -20.29 -35.08
N ASP A 951 -15.22 -19.85 -34.91
CA ASP A 951 -15.74 -18.59 -35.44
C ASP A 951 -15.08 -17.34 -34.81
N ILE A 952 -14.50 -17.50 -33.60
CA ILE A 952 -13.82 -16.44 -32.90
C ILE A 952 -12.33 -16.73 -32.66
N ILE A 953 -11.76 -17.63 -33.47
CA ILE A 953 -10.38 -18.13 -33.27
C ILE A 953 -9.34 -17.01 -33.21
N ASN A 954 -9.45 -16.00 -34.09
CA ASN A 954 -8.56 -14.85 -34.09
C ASN A 954 -8.68 -14.03 -32.77
N LYS A 955 -9.90 -13.90 -32.23
CA LYS A 955 -10.13 -13.21 -30.94
C LYS A 955 -9.51 -14.00 -29.78
N ILE A 956 -9.63 -15.33 -29.78
CA ILE A 956 -8.98 -16.21 -28.82
C ILE A 956 -7.46 -16.03 -28.89
N ILE A 957 -6.87 -16.07 -30.10
CA ILE A 957 -5.42 -15.92 -30.29
C ILE A 957 -4.95 -14.55 -29.79
N MET A 958 -5.64 -13.48 -30.15
CA MET A 958 -5.26 -12.12 -29.82
C MET A 958 -5.43 -11.80 -28.32
N PHE A 959 -6.59 -12.14 -27.73
CA PHE A 959 -7.03 -11.58 -26.46
C PHE A 959 -7.13 -12.59 -25.30
N SER A 960 -6.94 -13.90 -25.55
CA SER A 960 -6.91 -14.86 -24.45
C SER A 960 -5.76 -14.56 -23.49
N GLU A 961 -6.04 -14.58 -22.19
CA GLU A 961 -5.07 -14.30 -21.12
C GLU A 961 -4.40 -15.59 -20.62
N SER A 962 -4.21 -16.57 -21.54
CA SER A 962 -3.57 -17.85 -21.24
C SER A 962 -2.21 -17.65 -20.59
N GLN A 963 -1.98 -18.41 -19.54
CA GLN A 963 -0.79 -18.31 -18.71
C GLN A 963 0.43 -19.00 -19.35
N SER A 964 1.59 -18.83 -18.74
CA SER A 964 2.85 -19.52 -19.10
C SER A 964 3.30 -19.25 -20.52
N ARG A 965 3.07 -18.04 -21.05
CA ARG A 965 3.52 -17.59 -22.38
C ARG A 965 4.51 -16.43 -22.24
N ILE A 966 5.52 -16.40 -23.12
CA ILE A 966 6.45 -15.27 -23.26
C ILE A 966 6.55 -14.91 -24.74
N LEU A 967 6.40 -13.63 -25.08
CA LEU A 967 6.70 -13.06 -26.38
C LEU A 967 8.16 -12.57 -26.36
N VAL A 968 8.97 -13.02 -27.31
CA VAL A 968 10.40 -12.67 -27.38
C VAL A 968 10.79 -12.23 -28.77
N THR A 969 11.84 -11.40 -28.85
CA THR A 969 12.56 -11.17 -30.10
C THR A 969 13.97 -11.73 -30.03
N ILE A 970 14.45 -12.19 -31.17
CA ILE A 970 15.83 -12.70 -31.34
C ILE A 970 16.41 -12.17 -32.63
N ALA A 971 17.71 -11.99 -32.70
CA ALA A 971 18.40 -11.65 -33.92
C ALA A 971 18.38 -12.85 -34.90
N PRO A 972 18.18 -12.65 -36.21
CA PRO A 972 18.05 -13.72 -37.21
C PRO A 972 19.17 -14.75 -37.20
N GLN A 973 20.43 -14.31 -36.97
CA GLN A 973 21.59 -15.21 -36.89
C GLN A 973 21.52 -16.20 -35.70
N ASN A 974 20.71 -15.94 -34.69
CA ASN A 974 20.51 -16.81 -33.54
C ASN A 974 19.36 -17.82 -33.74
N GLN A 975 18.62 -17.76 -34.85
CA GLN A 975 17.42 -18.57 -35.09
C GLN A 975 17.67 -20.05 -34.82
N ARG A 976 18.68 -20.65 -35.51
CA ARG A 976 18.98 -22.08 -35.41
C ARG A 976 19.33 -22.47 -33.94
N LYS A 977 20.14 -21.66 -33.29
CA LYS A 977 20.57 -21.92 -31.90
C LYS A 977 19.37 -21.87 -30.94
N PHE A 978 18.48 -20.90 -31.18
CA PHE A 978 17.24 -20.72 -30.38
C PHE A 978 16.30 -21.93 -30.56
N GLU A 979 15.97 -22.30 -31.79
CA GLU A 979 15.04 -23.41 -32.07
C GLU A 979 15.59 -24.76 -31.60
N GLU A 980 16.89 -24.96 -31.61
CA GLU A 980 17.51 -26.18 -31.07
C GLU A 980 17.42 -26.21 -29.53
N LEU A 981 17.64 -25.08 -28.88
CA LEU A 981 17.51 -24.95 -27.40
C LEU A 981 16.09 -25.20 -26.92
N PHE A 982 15.09 -24.72 -27.65
CA PHE A 982 13.68 -24.88 -27.31
C PHE A 982 13.05 -26.18 -27.80
N LYS A 983 13.82 -27.09 -28.43
CA LYS A 983 13.31 -28.39 -28.86
C LYS A 983 12.61 -29.15 -27.74
N GLY A 984 11.34 -29.53 -27.96
CA GLY A 984 10.48 -30.20 -26.99
C GLY A 984 9.70 -29.23 -26.04
N ILE A 985 9.80 -27.93 -26.29
CA ILE A 985 8.92 -26.89 -25.76
C ILE A 985 8.02 -26.40 -26.91
N VAL A 986 6.83 -25.93 -26.61
CA VAL A 986 5.94 -25.34 -27.63
C VAL A 986 6.42 -23.90 -27.89
N PHE A 987 6.75 -23.60 -29.12
CA PHE A 987 7.10 -22.27 -29.61
C PHE A 987 6.79 -22.09 -31.08
N SER A 988 6.69 -20.86 -31.53
CA SER A 988 6.57 -20.55 -32.97
C SER A 988 7.11 -19.17 -33.31
N CYS A 989 7.76 -19.04 -34.46
CA CYS A 989 8.06 -17.75 -35.06
C CYS A 989 6.77 -17.25 -35.75
N ILE A 990 6.25 -16.13 -35.27
CA ILE A 990 4.98 -15.55 -35.72
C ILE A 990 5.16 -14.33 -36.63
N GLY A 991 6.40 -13.84 -36.77
CA GLY A 991 6.65 -12.67 -37.59
C GLY A 991 8.03 -12.07 -37.34
N LYS A 992 8.17 -10.83 -37.77
CA LYS A 992 9.42 -10.05 -37.63
C LYS A 992 9.17 -8.58 -37.33
N VAL A 993 10.13 -7.93 -36.71
CA VAL A 993 10.15 -6.48 -36.47
C VAL A 993 10.45 -5.76 -37.80
N THR A 994 9.79 -4.63 -38.05
CA THR A 994 9.95 -3.80 -39.26
C THR A 994 10.37 -2.37 -38.92
N GLU A 995 11.01 -1.71 -39.89
CA GLU A 995 11.32 -0.27 -39.79
C GLU A 995 10.08 0.60 -39.97
N GLU A 996 9.08 0.11 -40.74
CA GLU A 996 7.80 0.76 -40.91
C GLU A 996 7.06 0.78 -39.58
N LYS A 997 6.71 1.97 -39.06
CA LYS A 997 6.06 2.18 -37.75
C LYS A 997 4.58 1.82 -37.81
N ALA A 998 4.27 0.55 -38.13
CA ALA A 998 2.92 0.01 -38.13
C ALA A 998 2.91 -1.44 -37.64
N LEU A 999 1.82 -1.83 -36.99
CA LEU A 999 1.51 -3.22 -36.73
C LEU A 999 0.66 -3.73 -37.87
N ASN A 1000 1.21 -4.68 -38.65
CA ASN A 1000 0.54 -5.34 -39.72
C ASN A 1000 0.31 -6.81 -39.35
N ILE A 1001 -0.95 -7.18 -39.09
CA ILE A 1001 -1.39 -8.57 -38.90
C ILE A 1001 -2.03 -9.00 -40.20
N LYS A 1002 -1.41 -9.97 -40.86
CA LYS A 1002 -1.80 -10.47 -42.16
C LYS A 1002 -3.32 -10.73 -42.27
N ASP A 1003 -3.96 -10.08 -43.22
CA ASP A 1003 -5.38 -10.19 -43.54
C ASP A 1003 -6.37 -9.82 -42.40
N ILE A 1004 -5.87 -9.16 -41.31
CA ILE A 1004 -6.70 -8.88 -40.14
C ILE A 1004 -6.61 -7.40 -39.68
N ILE A 1005 -5.41 -6.86 -39.42
CA ILE A 1005 -5.21 -5.51 -38.90
C ILE A 1005 -3.99 -4.85 -39.54
N ARG A 1006 -4.13 -3.58 -39.90
CA ARG A 1006 -2.99 -2.66 -40.11
C ARG A 1006 -3.27 -1.37 -39.41
N ILE A 1007 -2.39 -1.01 -38.50
CA ILE A 1007 -2.56 0.18 -37.64
C ILE A 1007 -1.21 0.87 -37.40
N ASP A 1008 -1.18 2.18 -37.51
CA ASP A 1008 0.02 2.98 -37.26
C ASP A 1008 0.40 2.93 -35.78
N LEU A 1009 1.68 2.87 -35.50
CA LEU A 1009 2.21 2.86 -34.12
C LEU A 1009 1.79 4.08 -33.31
N LYS A 1010 1.68 5.24 -33.97
CA LYS A 1010 1.18 6.49 -33.36
C LYS A 1010 -0.24 6.33 -32.81
N ASP A 1011 -1.11 5.67 -33.53
CA ASP A 1011 -2.50 5.42 -33.14
C ASP A 1011 -2.58 4.47 -31.94
N LEU A 1012 -1.74 3.39 -31.96
CA LEU A 1012 -1.61 2.46 -30.83
C LEU A 1012 -1.12 3.20 -29.59
N GLY A 1013 -0.08 4.04 -29.71
CA GLY A 1013 0.46 4.84 -28.63
C GLY A 1013 -0.54 5.84 -28.07
N THR A 1014 -1.34 6.48 -28.95
CA THR A 1014 -2.41 7.39 -28.54
C THR A 1014 -3.46 6.64 -27.72
N SER A 1015 -3.89 5.44 -28.16
CA SER A 1015 -4.88 4.63 -27.45
C SER A 1015 -4.36 4.14 -26.09
N LEU A 1016 -3.08 3.73 -26.00
CA LEU A 1016 -2.45 3.29 -24.78
C LEU A 1016 -2.32 4.44 -23.74
N ASN A 1017 -2.09 5.67 -24.19
CA ASN A 1017 -1.86 6.84 -23.34
C ASN A 1017 -3.12 7.72 -23.15
N ASN A 1018 -4.28 7.30 -23.67
CA ASN A 1018 -5.52 8.05 -23.56
C ASN A 1018 -6.07 7.97 -22.11
N PHE A 1019 -6.15 9.15 -21.46
CA PHE A 1019 -6.61 9.32 -20.07
C PHE A 1019 -8.02 9.90 -20.03
#